data_59f70da082c0115fef7c61569fdb3917
#
_entry.id   59f70da082c0115fef7c61569fdb3917
#
_cell.length_a   1.000
_cell.length_b   1.000
_cell.length_c   1.000
_cell.angle_alpha   90.00
_cell.angle_beta   90.00
_cell.angle_gamma   90.00
#
_symmetry.space_group_name_H-M   'P 1'
#
loop_
_entity.id
_entity.type
_entity.pdbx_description
1 polymer ?
#
loop_
_entity_poly.entity_id
_entity_poly.type
_entity_poly.pdbx_seq_one_letter_code
_entity_poly.pdbx_strand_id
1 'polypeptide(L)'
;MSMTASLDYLVVLFGATAGAHGKKLGSDEKELVLLLWQVVDLVNQEAGEVHKVYVKPNNLELTEQCSERTNITVEELTTAESLEQALQQFNRSVSTELNIGVGTSFCLCTDSQLLIRQVFHPEASNKNVVLPECFYSFFDLQKEFKKCCPDAPALQELDLRAMSKYLHLEDRSDSFQFGVSDIMTSSDIILTIVAEPHNHRFINPERVNHKFETGTCSKMEIIDDNTVVRARGLPWQSSDQDIARFFRGLNITKGGAALCLNSQGRRNGEALVRFVNGEHRDLALQRHKHHMGNRYIEVYKATGEDFLKIAGGTSNEVAQFLSKENQVIIRMRGLPFTATAEVVLTFFGSNCPITGGKEGILFVKYPDERPTGDAFVLFACEEYAQNALKKHKDILGKRYIELFRSTAAEVQQVFNRYTSTPLMSIPTAPIIPMIPQPFVPSTNLRDCIRLRGLPYTATIEDILQFLGEFTSDIRPHGVHMVLNQQGRPSGDAFIQMKSSERAFLTSQKCHKRTMKDRYVEVFQCSAEEMNFVLMGGILNRNGLSPPPCLSPSTYNAFTTQATVISAESAAVYQQPVFISPRALPPSTAFYPAGAQFYVNCSAFYPSPPGSPTNIGYFPSPAATLPTQHGTIVRMQGLAYNTGVKEILNFFQGYQIPPESVLIMPNLYGPSGDAFVIFPSLEAAKQAVVEKNHQHIGSRYVDLYVL
;
A
#
# COMPACT_ATOMS: atom_id res chain seq x y z
N MET A 1 33.41 -4.12 31.07
CA MET A 1 34.03 -4.38 29.76
C MET A 1 33.80 -5.86 29.47
N SER A 2 32.85 -6.18 28.63
CA SER A 2 32.61 -7.53 28.12
C SER A 2 33.80 -7.86 27.21
N MET A 3 34.62 -8.83 27.58
CA MET A 3 35.55 -9.43 26.63
C MET A 3 34.73 -10.01 25.48
N THR A 4 34.77 -9.38 24.32
CA THR A 4 34.28 -9.98 23.09
C THR A 4 35.16 -11.19 22.83
N ALA A 5 34.58 -12.40 23.02
CA ALA A 5 35.27 -13.64 22.67
C ALA A 5 35.71 -13.52 21.21
N SER A 6 36.97 -13.81 20.94
CA SER A 6 37.48 -13.88 19.57
C SER A 6 36.69 -14.99 18.85
N LEU A 7 36.29 -14.74 17.63
CA LEU A 7 35.67 -15.76 16.76
C LEU A 7 36.79 -16.71 16.29
N ASP A 8 36.59 -18.02 16.49
CA ASP A 8 37.62 -19.03 16.16
C ASP A 8 37.45 -19.53 14.73
N TYR A 9 36.20 -19.67 14.26
CA TYR A 9 35.89 -20.25 12.95
C TYR A 9 34.84 -19.45 12.19
N LEU A 10 34.98 -19.41 10.86
CA LEU A 10 33.91 -19.05 9.95
C LEU A 10 33.45 -20.27 9.16
N VAL A 11 32.15 -20.38 8.93
CA VAL A 11 31.59 -21.33 7.99
C VAL A 11 31.13 -20.57 6.77
N VAL A 12 31.91 -20.67 5.69
CA VAL A 12 31.62 -20.02 4.41
C VAL A 12 30.49 -20.78 3.72
N LEU A 13 29.47 -20.08 3.25
CA LEU A 13 28.33 -20.64 2.53
C LEU A 13 28.27 -20.10 1.11
N PHE A 14 28.01 -21.01 0.17
CA PHE A 14 27.60 -20.68 -1.17
C PHE A 14 26.29 -21.40 -1.50
N GLY A 15 25.39 -20.74 -2.22
CA GLY A 15 24.13 -21.33 -2.66
C GLY A 15 23.68 -20.83 -4.01
N ALA A 16 23.07 -21.71 -4.79
CA ALA A 16 22.43 -21.36 -6.05
C ALA A 16 20.95 -21.73 -6.05
N THR A 17 20.14 -20.86 -6.61
CA THR A 17 18.69 -21.11 -6.81
C THR A 17 18.42 -21.60 -8.23
N ALA A 18 17.23 -22.15 -8.47
CA ALA A 18 16.77 -22.58 -9.80
C ALA A 18 16.60 -21.40 -10.79
N GLY A 19 16.94 -20.20 -10.41
CA GLY A 19 16.71 -18.99 -11.21
C GLY A 19 17.81 -17.94 -11.09
N ALA A 20 17.43 -16.76 -10.57
CA ALA A 20 18.27 -15.57 -10.51
C ALA A 20 19.57 -15.77 -9.71
N HIS A 21 20.60 -15.05 -10.08
CA HIS A 21 21.94 -15.14 -9.48
C HIS A 21 22.57 -13.75 -9.28
N GLY A 22 23.73 -13.70 -8.60
CA GLY A 22 24.47 -12.49 -8.30
C GLY A 22 23.61 -11.49 -7.54
N LYS A 23 23.56 -10.24 -7.97
CA LYS A 23 22.79 -9.16 -7.32
C LYS A 23 21.28 -9.36 -7.31
N LYS A 24 20.78 -10.31 -8.10
CA LYS A 24 19.33 -10.65 -8.17
C LYS A 24 19.00 -11.97 -7.48
N LEU A 25 19.94 -12.61 -6.79
CA LEU A 25 19.73 -13.87 -6.10
C LEU A 25 18.52 -13.76 -5.15
N GLY A 26 17.53 -14.66 -5.33
CA GLY A 26 16.29 -14.72 -4.55
C GLY A 26 15.21 -13.67 -4.93
N SER A 27 15.41 -12.87 -6.01
CA SER A 27 14.41 -11.89 -6.44
C SER A 27 13.28 -12.46 -7.31
N ASP A 28 13.33 -13.72 -7.67
CA ASP A 28 12.39 -14.40 -8.57
C ASP A 28 11.62 -15.56 -7.90
N GLU A 29 11.69 -15.67 -6.57
CA GLU A 29 11.07 -16.72 -5.75
C GLU A 29 11.50 -18.14 -6.12
N LYS A 30 12.56 -18.31 -6.92
CA LYS A 30 13.08 -19.64 -7.24
C LYS A 30 13.85 -20.21 -6.05
N GLU A 31 13.63 -21.50 -5.82
CA GLU A 31 14.14 -22.21 -4.64
C GLU A 31 15.61 -22.62 -4.78
N LEU A 32 16.25 -22.88 -3.65
CA LEU A 32 17.62 -23.37 -3.57
C LEU A 32 17.74 -24.75 -4.24
N VAL A 33 18.75 -24.92 -5.10
CA VAL A 33 19.07 -26.19 -5.78
C VAL A 33 20.45 -26.74 -5.42
N LEU A 34 21.31 -25.88 -4.88
CA LEU A 34 22.68 -26.24 -4.51
C LEU A 34 23.10 -25.50 -3.26
N LEU A 35 23.70 -26.23 -2.32
CA LEU A 35 24.32 -25.68 -1.12
C LEU A 35 25.73 -26.25 -0.97
N LEU A 36 26.71 -25.35 -0.80
CA LEU A 36 28.09 -25.70 -0.44
C LEU A 36 28.47 -25.00 0.85
N TRP A 37 29.36 -25.61 1.61
CA TRP A 37 29.97 -24.98 2.78
C TRP A 37 31.41 -25.44 2.98
N GLN A 38 32.19 -24.57 3.61
CA GLN A 38 33.59 -24.84 3.98
C GLN A 38 33.87 -24.17 5.32
N VAL A 39 34.51 -24.90 6.23
CA VAL A 39 34.96 -24.33 7.50
C VAL A 39 36.31 -23.68 7.31
N VAL A 40 36.48 -22.47 7.84
CA VAL A 40 37.73 -21.71 7.85
C VAL A 40 38.15 -21.47 9.29
N ASP A 41 39.30 -21.99 9.65
CA ASP A 41 39.96 -21.76 10.93
C ASP A 41 40.69 -20.43 10.89
N LEU A 42 40.20 -19.46 11.67
CA LEU A 42 40.78 -18.11 11.72
C LEU A 42 42.06 -18.04 12.58
N VAL A 43 42.23 -19.02 13.47
CA VAL A 43 43.38 -19.08 14.37
C VAL A 43 44.59 -19.67 13.68
N ASN A 44 44.39 -20.84 13.02
CA ASN A 44 45.44 -21.53 12.29
C ASN A 44 45.60 -21.05 10.84
N GLN A 45 44.66 -20.21 10.36
CA GLN A 45 44.58 -19.69 8.99
C GLN A 45 44.54 -20.81 7.94
N GLU A 46 43.68 -21.78 8.17
CA GLU A 46 43.51 -22.93 7.27
C GLU A 46 42.04 -23.05 6.87
N ALA A 47 41.81 -23.54 5.63
CA ALA A 47 40.48 -23.89 5.13
C ALA A 47 40.31 -25.41 5.10
N GLY A 48 39.18 -25.89 5.63
CA GLY A 48 38.80 -27.28 5.64
C GLY A 48 38.32 -27.80 4.28
N GLU A 49 37.69 -28.96 4.27
CA GLU A 49 37.13 -29.55 3.05
C GLU A 49 35.88 -28.82 2.58
N VAL A 50 35.66 -28.80 1.25
CA VAL A 50 34.44 -28.26 0.66
C VAL A 50 33.38 -29.33 0.61
N HIS A 51 32.26 -29.08 1.29
CA HIS A 51 31.10 -29.95 1.27
C HIS A 51 30.09 -29.45 0.25
N LYS A 52 29.39 -30.37 -0.42
CA LYS A 52 28.41 -30.06 -1.47
C LYS A 52 27.17 -30.92 -1.32
N VAL A 53 25.99 -30.31 -1.40
CA VAL A 53 24.72 -31.02 -1.41
C VAL A 53 23.77 -30.38 -2.42
N TYR A 54 23.09 -31.21 -3.22
CA TYR A 54 21.97 -30.74 -4.04
C TYR A 54 20.71 -30.73 -3.20
N VAL A 55 19.88 -29.69 -3.46
CA VAL A 55 18.64 -29.49 -2.73
C VAL A 55 17.47 -29.59 -3.71
N LYS A 56 16.49 -30.41 -3.35
CA LYS A 56 15.29 -30.63 -4.16
C LYS A 56 14.31 -29.45 -4.02
N PRO A 57 14.06 -28.68 -5.09
CA PRO A 57 13.02 -27.66 -5.08
C PRO A 57 11.63 -28.30 -5.21
N ASN A 58 10.59 -27.60 -4.76
CA ASN A 58 9.20 -28.06 -4.98
C ASN A 58 8.82 -27.99 -6.46
N ASN A 59 9.33 -26.98 -7.18
CA ASN A 59 9.18 -26.85 -8.62
C ASN A 59 10.52 -27.15 -9.29
N LEU A 60 10.56 -28.24 -10.08
CA LEU A 60 11.76 -28.71 -10.79
C LEU A 60 12.09 -27.88 -12.06
N GLU A 61 11.37 -26.78 -12.32
CA GLU A 61 11.65 -25.91 -13.46
C GLU A 61 12.90 -25.05 -13.20
N LEU A 62 13.98 -25.41 -13.84
CA LEU A 62 15.20 -24.59 -13.92
C LEU A 62 15.04 -23.52 -15.00
N THR A 63 15.53 -22.33 -14.75
CA THR A 63 15.68 -21.36 -15.82
C THR A 63 16.82 -21.78 -16.75
N GLU A 64 16.73 -21.40 -18.04
CA GLU A 64 17.77 -21.71 -19.02
C GLU A 64 19.15 -21.19 -18.55
N GLN A 65 19.19 -19.97 -18.02
CA GLN A 65 20.41 -19.39 -17.44
C GLN A 65 20.96 -20.18 -16.25
N CYS A 66 20.09 -20.76 -15.41
CA CYS A 66 20.53 -21.61 -14.31
C CYS A 66 21.13 -22.91 -14.82
N SER A 67 20.49 -23.59 -15.77
CA SER A 67 20.96 -24.85 -16.34
C SER A 67 22.32 -24.69 -17.06
N GLU A 68 22.47 -23.66 -17.88
CA GLU A 68 23.72 -23.36 -18.60
C GLU A 68 24.88 -23.04 -17.66
N ARG A 69 24.59 -22.29 -16.58
CA ARG A 69 25.64 -21.84 -15.66
C ARG A 69 26.06 -22.94 -14.67
N THR A 70 25.10 -23.73 -14.18
CA THR A 70 25.35 -24.68 -13.10
C THR A 70 25.64 -26.09 -13.60
N ASN A 71 25.22 -26.40 -14.83
CA ASN A 71 25.18 -27.77 -15.38
C ASN A 71 24.39 -28.75 -14.51
N ILE A 72 23.51 -28.28 -13.64
CA ILE A 72 22.64 -29.11 -12.79
C ILE A 72 21.50 -29.64 -13.66
N THR A 73 21.28 -30.94 -13.59
CA THR A 73 20.23 -31.62 -14.34
C THR A 73 18.97 -31.82 -13.49
N VAL A 74 17.81 -31.96 -14.15
CA VAL A 74 16.53 -32.22 -13.46
C VAL A 74 16.58 -33.62 -12.78
N GLU A 75 17.33 -34.60 -13.35
CA GLU A 75 17.51 -35.93 -12.77
C GLU A 75 18.23 -35.83 -11.43
N GLU A 76 19.30 -35.05 -11.32
CA GLU A 76 20.03 -34.83 -10.06
C GLU A 76 19.13 -34.21 -9.00
N LEU A 77 18.31 -33.23 -9.37
CA LEU A 77 17.38 -32.56 -8.43
C LEU A 77 16.21 -33.48 -8.02
N THR A 78 15.79 -34.39 -8.88
CA THR A 78 14.71 -35.35 -8.55
C THR A 78 15.12 -36.27 -7.43
N THR A 79 16.40 -36.68 -7.40
CA THR A 79 16.99 -37.58 -6.39
C THR A 79 17.63 -36.82 -5.22
N ALA A 80 17.68 -35.48 -5.29
CA ALA A 80 18.29 -34.63 -4.27
C ALA A 80 17.51 -34.65 -2.95
N GLU A 81 18.18 -34.24 -1.89
CA GLU A 81 17.63 -34.15 -0.55
C GLU A 81 16.69 -32.94 -0.42
N SER A 82 15.71 -33.02 0.49
CA SER A 82 14.91 -31.84 0.83
C SER A 82 15.76 -30.77 1.53
N LEU A 83 15.29 -29.52 1.52
CA LEU A 83 15.95 -28.41 2.25
C LEU A 83 16.21 -28.78 3.72
N GLU A 84 15.24 -29.42 4.37
CA GLU A 84 15.37 -29.84 5.77
C GLU A 84 16.49 -30.87 5.97
N GLN A 85 16.59 -31.87 5.08
CA GLN A 85 17.64 -32.89 5.12
C GLN A 85 19.02 -32.27 4.84
N ALA A 86 19.10 -31.38 3.83
CA ALA A 86 20.35 -30.70 3.51
C ALA A 86 20.85 -29.82 4.69
N LEU A 87 19.93 -29.13 5.39
CA LEU A 87 20.28 -28.38 6.61
C LEU A 87 20.69 -29.30 7.77
N GLN A 88 20.09 -30.47 7.90
CA GLN A 88 20.51 -31.46 8.89
C GLN A 88 21.90 -32.00 8.58
N GLN A 89 22.21 -32.28 7.31
CA GLN A 89 23.54 -32.71 6.87
C GLN A 89 24.58 -31.62 7.15
N PHE A 90 24.27 -30.37 6.78
CA PHE A 90 25.10 -29.20 7.10
C PHE A 90 25.39 -29.14 8.61
N ASN A 91 24.38 -29.24 9.45
CA ASN A 91 24.51 -29.08 10.90
C ASN A 91 25.36 -30.21 11.49
N ARG A 92 25.20 -31.45 11.00
CA ARG A 92 26.03 -32.62 11.42
C ARG A 92 27.48 -32.45 11.00
N SER A 93 27.73 -32.07 9.74
CA SER A 93 29.07 -31.85 9.20
C SER A 93 29.82 -30.80 10.02
N VAL A 94 29.24 -29.60 10.16
CA VAL A 94 29.83 -28.50 10.92
C VAL A 94 30.05 -28.87 12.38
N SER A 95 29.09 -29.57 13.03
CA SER A 95 29.22 -30.00 14.42
C SER A 95 30.35 -31.03 14.62
N THR A 96 30.55 -31.89 13.64
CA THR A 96 31.61 -32.92 13.68
C THR A 96 32.99 -32.29 13.45
N GLU A 97 33.10 -31.42 12.45
CA GLU A 97 34.36 -30.76 12.07
C GLU A 97 34.86 -29.80 13.16
N LEU A 98 33.96 -29.06 13.77
CA LEU A 98 34.29 -28.11 14.85
C LEU A 98 34.33 -28.71 16.24
N ASN A 99 34.05 -30.03 16.41
CA ASN A 99 33.95 -30.68 17.73
C ASN A 99 33.07 -29.83 18.70
N ILE A 100 31.89 -29.37 18.26
CA ILE A 100 31.01 -28.50 19.04
C ILE A 100 30.61 -29.19 20.35
N GLY A 101 31.20 -28.79 21.43
CA GLY A 101 31.05 -29.35 22.80
C GLY A 101 32.04 -28.72 23.79
N VAL A 102 33.04 -28.00 23.30
CA VAL A 102 34.15 -27.47 24.11
C VAL A 102 34.26 -25.93 23.98
N GLY A 103 33.13 -25.22 23.84
CA GLY A 103 33.14 -23.75 23.84
C GLY A 103 33.61 -23.07 22.54
N THR A 104 33.65 -23.82 21.44
CA THR A 104 34.07 -23.34 20.12
C THR A 104 33.04 -22.36 19.55
N SER A 105 33.48 -21.16 19.15
CA SER A 105 32.62 -20.12 18.55
C SER A 105 32.79 -20.07 17.03
N PHE A 106 31.71 -20.15 16.29
CA PHE A 106 31.70 -19.96 14.85
C PHE A 106 30.55 -19.05 14.39
N CYS A 107 30.71 -18.46 13.20
CA CYS A 107 29.66 -17.68 12.55
C CYS A 107 29.64 -18.01 11.05
N LEU A 108 28.48 -17.85 10.41
CA LEU A 108 28.37 -17.98 8.96
C LEU A 108 29.01 -16.80 8.26
N CYS A 109 29.55 -17.03 7.06
CA CYS A 109 30.01 -16.00 6.15
C CYS A 109 29.51 -16.29 4.73
N THR A 110 28.96 -15.30 4.08
CA THR A 110 28.47 -15.39 2.70
C THR A 110 29.07 -14.29 1.86
N ASP A 111 29.17 -14.47 0.54
CA ASP A 111 29.65 -13.44 -0.38
C ASP A 111 28.90 -12.12 -0.16
N SER A 112 27.55 -12.18 -0.08
CA SER A 112 26.67 -11.06 0.23
C SER A 112 25.50 -11.50 1.11
N GLN A 113 24.80 -10.56 1.71
CA GLN A 113 23.63 -10.86 2.56
C GLN A 113 22.46 -11.55 1.84
N LEU A 114 22.46 -11.60 0.49
CA LEU A 114 21.33 -12.09 -0.31
C LEU A 114 21.02 -13.56 -0.04
N LEU A 115 22.03 -14.42 0.05
CA LEU A 115 21.82 -15.85 0.28
C LEU A 115 21.04 -16.10 1.57
N ILE A 116 21.40 -15.44 2.65
CA ILE A 116 20.71 -15.57 3.94
C ILE A 116 19.33 -14.90 3.89
N ARG A 117 19.27 -13.61 3.48
CA ARG A 117 18.07 -12.79 3.63
C ARG A 117 17.02 -13.03 2.55
N GLN A 118 17.43 -13.32 1.31
CA GLN A 118 16.51 -13.46 0.17
C GLN A 118 16.26 -14.91 -0.27
N VAL A 119 17.08 -15.86 0.18
CA VAL A 119 16.92 -17.29 -0.17
C VAL A 119 16.56 -18.11 1.06
N PHE A 120 17.48 -18.32 2.01
CA PHE A 120 17.24 -19.24 3.13
C PHE A 120 16.05 -18.88 3.99
N HIS A 121 15.96 -17.63 4.47
CA HIS A 121 14.88 -17.23 5.36
C HIS A 121 13.49 -17.27 4.70
N PRO A 122 13.30 -16.72 3.47
CA PRO A 122 12.02 -16.84 2.78
C PRO A 122 11.63 -18.27 2.46
N GLU A 123 12.56 -19.07 1.92
CA GLU A 123 12.28 -20.44 1.53
C GLU A 123 11.94 -21.34 2.73
N ALA A 124 12.72 -21.25 3.79
CA ALA A 124 12.45 -21.98 5.04
C ALA A 124 11.08 -21.58 5.63
N SER A 125 10.74 -20.28 5.60
CA SER A 125 9.44 -19.80 6.04
C SER A 125 8.28 -20.35 5.18
N ASN A 126 8.46 -20.41 3.86
CA ASN A 126 7.45 -20.92 2.93
C ASN A 126 7.26 -22.44 3.06
N LYS A 127 8.34 -23.17 3.31
CA LYS A 127 8.33 -24.63 3.50
C LYS A 127 8.06 -25.06 4.95
N ASN A 128 7.89 -24.10 5.89
CA ASN A 128 7.78 -24.34 7.33
C ASN A 128 8.96 -25.16 7.90
N VAL A 129 10.16 -24.96 7.37
CA VAL A 129 11.41 -25.54 7.85
C VAL A 129 12.02 -24.64 8.90
N VAL A 130 12.50 -25.22 9.99
CA VAL A 130 13.21 -24.47 11.05
C VAL A 130 14.68 -24.36 10.68
N LEU A 131 15.17 -23.13 10.50
CA LEU A 131 16.59 -22.89 10.27
C LEU A 131 17.39 -23.11 11.56
N PRO A 132 18.60 -23.68 11.47
CA PRO A 132 19.55 -23.70 12.57
C PRO A 132 19.85 -22.27 13.08
N GLU A 133 20.17 -22.16 14.38
CA GLU A 133 20.40 -20.86 15.03
C GLU A 133 21.50 -20.02 14.36
N CYS A 134 22.53 -20.66 13.80
CA CYS A 134 23.61 -19.99 13.10
C CYS A 134 23.15 -19.17 11.87
N PHE A 135 21.99 -19.49 11.25
CA PHE A 135 21.45 -18.73 10.12
C PHE A 135 20.84 -17.36 10.51
N TYR A 136 20.78 -17.06 11.79
CA TYR A 136 20.32 -15.75 12.29
C TYR A 136 21.45 -14.75 12.57
N SER A 137 22.72 -15.19 12.38
CA SER A 137 23.90 -14.34 12.55
C SER A 137 24.92 -14.70 11.47
N PHE A 138 25.41 -13.73 10.70
CA PHE A 138 26.34 -14.00 9.61
C PHE A 138 27.18 -12.76 9.27
N PHE A 139 28.31 -12.97 8.59
CA PHE A 139 29.11 -11.92 7.99
C PHE A 139 28.85 -11.84 6.49
N ASP A 140 28.71 -10.61 5.99
CA ASP A 140 28.68 -10.26 4.59
C ASP A 140 30.13 -9.94 4.15
N LEU A 141 30.72 -10.83 3.35
CA LEU A 141 32.13 -10.73 2.96
C LEU A 141 32.44 -9.44 2.21
N GLN A 142 31.53 -8.99 1.35
CA GLN A 142 31.71 -7.71 0.64
C GLN A 142 31.78 -6.53 1.59
N LYS A 143 30.98 -6.54 2.67
CA LYS A 143 31.02 -5.49 3.70
C LYS A 143 32.29 -5.57 4.55
N GLU A 144 32.71 -6.79 4.91
CA GLU A 144 33.95 -6.99 5.69
C GLU A 144 35.17 -6.58 4.87
N PHE A 145 35.19 -6.92 3.56
CA PHE A 145 36.24 -6.48 2.65
C PHE A 145 36.32 -4.93 2.56
N LYS A 146 35.21 -4.25 2.44
CA LYS A 146 35.17 -2.76 2.43
C LYS A 146 35.71 -2.15 3.72
N LYS A 147 35.45 -2.79 4.86
CA LYS A 147 36.01 -2.32 6.14
C LYS A 147 37.53 -2.49 6.20
N CYS A 148 38.02 -3.59 5.64
CA CYS A 148 39.43 -3.93 5.62
C CYS A 148 40.22 -3.12 4.60
N CYS A 149 39.65 -2.89 3.42
CA CYS A 149 40.26 -2.27 2.25
C CYS A 149 39.50 -1.01 1.82
N PRO A 150 39.50 0.08 2.62
CA PRO A 150 38.74 1.29 2.31
C PRO A 150 39.24 2.03 1.07
N ASP A 151 40.52 1.85 0.74
CA ASP A 151 41.16 2.44 -0.45
C ASP A 151 40.95 1.60 -1.73
N ALA A 152 40.28 0.46 -1.62
CA ALA A 152 39.86 -0.28 -2.79
C ALA A 152 39.06 0.67 -3.69
N PRO A 153 39.39 0.83 -4.99
CA PRO A 153 38.72 1.77 -5.87
C PRO A 153 37.22 1.57 -5.72
N ALA A 154 36.44 2.66 -5.89
CA ALA A 154 34.98 2.58 -5.92
C ALA A 154 34.57 1.72 -7.12
N LEU A 155 34.78 0.42 -6.99
CA LEU A 155 34.36 -0.60 -7.93
C LEU A 155 32.85 -0.49 -8.00
N GLN A 156 32.31 -0.17 -9.16
CA GLN A 156 30.86 -0.12 -9.37
C GLN A 156 30.20 -1.46 -8.98
N GLU A 157 30.97 -2.55 -8.95
CA GLU A 157 30.59 -3.90 -8.59
C GLU A 157 31.69 -4.56 -7.76
N LEU A 158 31.41 -4.78 -6.48
CA LEU A 158 32.29 -5.54 -5.61
C LEU A 158 31.78 -7.00 -5.57
N ASP A 159 32.28 -7.82 -6.47
CA ASP A 159 32.07 -9.26 -6.51
C ASP A 159 33.33 -10.04 -6.09
N LEU A 160 33.22 -11.36 -5.98
CA LEU A 160 34.34 -12.21 -5.57
C LEU A 160 35.56 -12.03 -6.48
N ARG A 161 35.34 -11.87 -7.79
CA ARG A 161 36.44 -11.69 -8.76
C ARG A 161 37.16 -10.36 -8.56
N ALA A 162 36.41 -9.30 -8.31
CA ALA A 162 36.98 -7.97 -8.08
C ALA A 162 37.79 -7.95 -6.77
N MET A 163 37.28 -8.59 -5.70
CA MET A 163 37.98 -8.73 -4.42
C MET A 163 39.25 -9.57 -4.55
N SER A 164 39.18 -10.74 -5.21
CA SER A 164 40.30 -11.64 -5.49
C SER A 164 41.39 -10.94 -6.29
N LYS A 165 41.02 -10.23 -7.37
CA LYS A 165 41.93 -9.46 -8.17
C LYS A 165 42.64 -8.34 -7.42
N TYR A 166 41.91 -7.63 -6.53
CA TYR A 166 42.48 -6.59 -5.70
C TYR A 166 43.53 -7.14 -4.72
N LEU A 167 43.29 -8.32 -4.17
CA LEU A 167 44.19 -9.02 -3.27
C LEU A 167 45.28 -9.80 -4.00
N HIS A 168 45.34 -9.75 -5.34
CA HIS A 168 46.28 -10.50 -6.19
C HIS A 168 46.25 -12.03 -6.00
N LEU A 169 45.06 -12.58 -5.70
CA LEU A 169 44.85 -14.02 -5.57
C LEU A 169 44.78 -14.70 -6.94
N GLU A 170 45.11 -15.99 -6.98
CA GLU A 170 45.01 -16.80 -8.20
C GLU A 170 43.55 -16.94 -8.65
N ASP A 171 43.31 -16.80 -9.95
CA ASP A 171 41.97 -17.04 -10.53
C ASP A 171 41.72 -18.54 -10.64
N ARG A 172 40.72 -19.01 -9.92
CA ARG A 172 40.32 -20.42 -9.88
C ARG A 172 39.10 -20.73 -10.77
N SER A 173 38.65 -19.76 -11.59
CA SER A 173 37.39 -19.85 -12.32
C SER A 173 37.28 -21.05 -13.27
N ASP A 174 38.38 -21.51 -13.84
CA ASP A 174 38.39 -22.57 -14.83
C ASP A 174 38.76 -23.96 -14.31
N SER A 175 39.06 -24.09 -12.99
CA SER A 175 39.71 -25.29 -12.45
C SER A 175 38.73 -26.21 -11.69
N PHE A 176 37.53 -25.75 -11.32
CA PHE A 176 36.64 -26.50 -10.43
C PHE A 176 35.19 -26.53 -10.90
N GLN A 177 34.40 -27.45 -10.34
CA GLN A 177 32.95 -27.48 -10.56
C GLN A 177 32.28 -26.20 -10.06
N PHE A 178 31.13 -25.86 -10.63
CA PHE A 178 30.34 -24.68 -10.27
C PHE A 178 30.11 -24.56 -8.76
N GLY A 179 30.36 -23.39 -8.22
CA GLY A 179 30.24 -23.05 -6.81
C GLY A 179 31.44 -23.44 -5.95
N VAL A 180 32.24 -24.46 -6.35
CA VAL A 180 33.43 -24.85 -5.60
C VAL A 180 34.51 -23.80 -5.71
N SER A 181 34.74 -23.23 -6.91
CA SER A 181 35.65 -22.11 -7.09
C SER A 181 35.21 -20.88 -6.28
N ASP A 182 33.92 -20.57 -6.24
CA ASP A 182 33.39 -19.41 -5.53
C ASP A 182 33.62 -19.52 -4.01
N ILE A 183 33.36 -20.69 -3.42
CA ILE A 183 33.57 -20.92 -2.00
C ILE A 183 35.04 -20.92 -1.59
N MET A 184 35.91 -21.56 -2.41
CA MET A 184 37.35 -21.52 -2.19
C MET A 184 37.93 -20.11 -2.32
N THR A 185 37.51 -19.35 -3.34
CA THR A 185 37.90 -17.94 -3.49
C THR A 185 37.45 -17.09 -2.30
N SER A 186 36.23 -17.33 -1.77
CA SER A 186 35.77 -16.64 -0.57
C SER A 186 36.65 -16.96 0.64
N SER A 187 37.04 -18.22 0.81
CA SER A 187 37.94 -18.65 1.89
C SER A 187 39.34 -18.06 1.73
N ASP A 188 39.89 -18.02 0.51
CA ASP A 188 41.19 -17.38 0.24
C ASP A 188 41.16 -15.88 0.56
N ILE A 189 40.07 -15.18 0.19
CA ILE A 189 39.87 -13.76 0.54
C ILE A 189 39.83 -13.59 2.05
N ILE A 190 39.08 -14.43 2.79
CA ILE A 190 38.97 -14.39 4.24
C ILE A 190 40.37 -14.58 4.87
N LEU A 191 41.08 -15.62 4.47
CA LEU A 191 42.43 -15.89 5.00
C LEU A 191 43.40 -14.74 4.72
N THR A 192 43.33 -14.17 3.54
CA THR A 192 44.21 -13.04 3.14
C THR A 192 43.92 -11.78 3.97
N ILE A 193 42.65 -11.44 4.20
CA ILE A 193 42.30 -10.24 4.99
C ILE A 193 42.56 -10.44 6.49
N VAL A 194 42.55 -11.67 6.99
CA VAL A 194 42.90 -11.98 8.39
C VAL A 194 44.40 -11.96 8.61
N ALA A 195 45.17 -12.38 7.61
CA ALA A 195 46.65 -12.39 7.65
C ALA A 195 47.25 -10.98 7.61
N GLU A 196 48.53 -10.87 7.91
CA GLU A 196 49.32 -9.64 7.69
C GLU A 196 49.38 -9.33 6.17
N PRO A 197 49.32 -8.06 5.76
CA PRO A 197 49.34 -6.84 6.59
C PRO A 197 47.95 -6.36 7.07
N HIS A 198 46.87 -7.00 6.64
CA HIS A 198 45.51 -6.51 6.85
C HIS A 198 45.03 -6.67 8.30
N ASN A 199 45.32 -7.82 8.91
CA ASN A 199 44.96 -8.15 10.32
C ASN A 199 43.48 -7.88 10.64
N HIS A 200 42.58 -8.13 9.67
CA HIS A 200 41.16 -7.90 9.85
C HIS A 200 40.55 -8.85 10.88
N ARG A 201 39.61 -8.34 11.67
CA ARG A 201 38.88 -9.13 12.66
C ARG A 201 37.39 -9.07 12.38
N PHE A 202 36.76 -10.22 12.32
CA PHE A 202 35.31 -10.36 12.16
C PHE A 202 34.61 -10.03 13.49
N ILE A 203 34.05 -8.83 13.59
CA ILE A 203 33.37 -8.30 14.78
C ILE A 203 32.01 -7.76 14.35
N ASN A 204 30.96 -7.97 15.18
CA ASN A 204 29.62 -7.50 14.95
C ASN A 204 28.98 -8.07 13.65
N PRO A 205 28.62 -9.35 13.66
CA PRO A 205 27.93 -9.95 12.54
C PRO A 205 26.56 -9.31 12.27
N GLU A 206 26.12 -9.38 11.03
CA GLU A 206 24.74 -9.10 10.64
C GLU A 206 23.79 -10.04 11.38
N ARG A 207 22.61 -9.52 11.74
CA ARG A 207 21.60 -10.31 12.45
C ARG A 207 20.28 -10.32 11.69
N VAL A 208 19.58 -11.44 11.76
CA VAL A 208 18.20 -11.58 11.30
C VAL A 208 17.30 -11.74 12.52
N ASN A 209 16.25 -10.94 12.61
CA ASN A 209 15.30 -11.03 13.72
C ASN A 209 14.52 -12.34 13.67
N HIS A 210 14.46 -13.06 14.80
CA HIS A 210 13.70 -14.31 14.93
C HIS A 210 12.20 -14.10 14.81
N LYS A 211 11.72 -12.99 15.40
CA LYS A 211 10.28 -12.65 15.47
C LYS A 211 10.06 -11.18 15.15
N PHE A 212 8.92 -10.90 14.59
CA PHE A 212 8.44 -9.53 14.47
C PHE A 212 7.84 -9.09 15.81
N GLU A 213 8.28 -7.95 16.29
CA GLU A 213 7.77 -7.33 17.50
C GLU A 213 6.69 -6.31 17.16
N THR A 214 5.49 -6.54 17.68
CA THR A 214 4.41 -5.56 17.61
C THR A 214 4.73 -4.36 18.50
N GLY A 215 4.19 -3.19 18.17
CA GLY A 215 4.45 -2.00 18.95
C GLY A 215 3.68 -0.79 18.45
N THR A 216 3.89 0.33 19.14
CA THR A 216 3.34 1.64 18.78
C THR A 216 4.43 2.53 18.19
N CYS A 217 4.03 3.45 17.33
CA CYS A 217 4.87 4.49 16.78
C CYS A 217 4.34 5.85 17.26
N SER A 218 5.23 6.71 17.73
CA SER A 218 4.86 8.10 18.09
C SER A 218 4.68 8.92 16.82
N LYS A 219 3.66 9.77 16.80
CA LYS A 219 3.42 10.70 15.68
C LYS A 219 4.56 11.73 15.51
N MET A 220 5.34 11.96 16.58
CA MET A 220 6.47 12.88 16.59
C MET A 220 7.81 12.21 16.25
N GLU A 221 7.81 10.92 15.94
CA GLU A 221 9.00 10.19 15.55
C GLU A 221 9.51 10.66 14.18
N ILE A 222 10.82 10.78 14.03
CA ILE A 222 11.44 11.09 12.75
C ILE A 222 11.78 9.77 12.07
N ILE A 223 11.18 9.51 10.92
CA ILE A 223 11.39 8.30 10.15
C ILE A 223 12.09 8.66 8.83
N ASP A 224 13.20 8.00 8.56
CA ASP A 224 13.89 8.11 7.27
C ASP A 224 13.03 7.51 6.15
N ASP A 225 12.75 8.29 5.12
CA ASP A 225 11.99 7.87 3.93
C ASP A 225 12.63 6.67 3.22
N ASN A 226 13.95 6.50 3.36
CA ASN A 226 14.67 5.37 2.77
C ASN A 226 14.45 4.04 3.51
N THR A 227 13.60 3.97 4.53
CA THR A 227 13.36 2.76 5.30
C THR A 227 11.95 2.17 5.10
N VAL A 228 11.08 2.83 4.34
CA VAL A 228 9.65 2.49 4.26
C VAL A 228 9.26 1.98 2.87
N VAL A 229 8.43 0.93 2.86
CA VAL A 229 7.74 0.44 1.65
C VAL A 229 6.23 0.41 1.87
N ARG A 230 5.50 0.45 0.75
CA ARG A 230 4.07 0.18 0.67
C ARG A 230 3.87 -1.17 -0.04
N ALA A 231 3.17 -2.10 0.60
CA ALA A 231 2.74 -3.36 0.04
C ALA A 231 1.25 -3.29 -0.35
N ARG A 232 0.88 -3.74 -1.56
CA ARG A 232 -0.50 -3.79 -2.09
C ARG A 232 -0.87 -5.18 -2.54
N GLY A 233 -2.17 -5.48 -2.52
CA GLY A 233 -2.67 -6.78 -2.97
C GLY A 233 -2.78 -7.81 -1.84
N LEU A 234 -2.59 -7.38 -0.59
CA LEU A 234 -2.67 -8.25 0.58
C LEU A 234 -4.04 -8.93 0.68
N PRO A 235 -4.09 -10.21 1.07
CA PRO A 235 -5.34 -10.85 1.46
C PRO A 235 -6.06 -10.06 2.56
N TRP A 236 -7.39 -10.02 2.52
CA TRP A 236 -8.19 -9.25 3.49
C TRP A 236 -8.00 -9.68 4.94
N GLN A 237 -7.60 -10.95 5.15
CA GLN A 237 -7.41 -11.53 6.46
C GLN A 237 -5.97 -11.44 6.97
N SER A 238 -5.04 -10.87 6.16
CA SER A 238 -3.63 -10.76 6.55
C SER A 238 -3.47 -10.03 7.87
N SER A 239 -2.61 -10.58 8.72
CA SER A 239 -2.15 -9.95 9.95
C SER A 239 -0.81 -9.23 9.73
N ASP A 240 -0.34 -8.49 10.73
CA ASP A 240 1.02 -7.95 10.77
C ASP A 240 2.09 -9.07 10.79
N GLN A 241 1.77 -10.22 11.40
CA GLN A 241 2.64 -11.41 11.36
C GLN A 241 2.73 -12.00 9.95
N ASP A 242 1.64 -12.00 9.17
CA ASP A 242 1.68 -12.46 7.77
C ASP A 242 2.53 -11.53 6.91
N ILE A 243 2.46 -10.22 7.16
CA ILE A 243 3.33 -9.24 6.51
C ILE A 243 4.80 -9.50 6.88
N ALA A 244 5.09 -9.72 8.17
CA ALA A 244 6.43 -10.04 8.63
C ALA A 244 6.94 -11.37 8.03
N ARG A 245 6.07 -12.36 7.85
CA ARG A 245 6.38 -13.61 7.17
C ARG A 245 6.72 -13.39 5.70
N PHE A 246 5.98 -12.55 4.99
CA PHE A 246 6.28 -12.19 3.60
C PHE A 246 7.65 -11.52 3.46
N PHE A 247 8.04 -10.69 4.42
CA PHE A 247 9.36 -10.05 4.46
C PHE A 247 10.39 -10.81 5.31
N ARG A 248 10.19 -12.12 5.53
CA ARG A 248 11.12 -12.93 6.35
C ARG A 248 12.55 -12.84 5.84
N GLY A 249 13.51 -12.73 6.76
CA GLY A 249 14.92 -12.45 6.47
C GLY A 249 15.29 -10.96 6.50
N LEU A 250 14.31 -10.07 6.41
CA LEU A 250 14.50 -8.63 6.52
C LEU A 250 14.04 -8.15 7.90
N ASN A 251 14.81 -7.27 8.52
CA ASN A 251 14.51 -6.78 9.85
C ASN A 251 13.51 -5.61 9.78
N ILE A 252 12.30 -5.89 10.21
CA ILE A 252 11.26 -4.87 10.42
C ILE A 252 11.46 -4.28 11.81
N THR A 253 11.33 -2.96 11.96
CA THR A 253 11.40 -2.29 13.25
C THR A 253 10.24 -2.71 14.15
N LYS A 254 10.38 -2.56 15.47
CA LYS A 254 9.26 -2.80 16.41
C LYS A 254 8.08 -1.93 16.01
N GLY A 255 6.89 -2.55 15.85
CA GLY A 255 5.69 -1.88 15.37
C GLY A 255 5.74 -1.41 13.91
N GLY A 256 6.75 -1.84 13.13
CA GLY A 256 6.99 -1.38 11.77
C GLY A 256 6.10 -2.00 10.69
N ALA A 257 5.07 -2.75 11.02
CA ALA A 257 4.09 -3.28 10.06
C ALA A 257 2.71 -2.68 10.33
N ALA A 258 2.21 -1.86 9.41
CA ALA A 258 0.98 -1.11 9.58
C ALA A 258 -0.01 -1.39 8.43
N LEU A 259 -1.02 -2.22 8.70
CA LEU A 259 -2.13 -2.47 7.79
C LEU A 259 -2.97 -1.21 7.62
N CYS A 260 -3.33 -0.88 6.38
CA CYS A 260 -4.08 0.33 6.06
C CYS A 260 -5.58 0.09 6.04
N LEU A 261 -6.34 1.06 6.56
CA LEU A 261 -7.80 1.07 6.55
C LEU A 261 -8.33 2.09 5.55
N ASN A 262 -9.42 1.74 4.85
CA ASN A 262 -10.15 2.66 4.00
C ASN A 262 -10.97 3.66 4.83
N SER A 263 -11.67 4.61 4.17
CA SER A 263 -12.54 5.60 4.82
C SER A 263 -13.65 4.99 5.70
N GLN A 264 -14.04 3.75 5.43
CA GLN A 264 -15.04 3.01 6.23
C GLN A 264 -14.45 2.24 7.42
N GLY A 265 -13.12 2.35 7.66
CA GLY A 265 -12.43 1.61 8.72
C GLY A 265 -12.29 0.11 8.44
N ARG A 266 -12.35 -0.30 7.18
CA ARG A 266 -12.07 -1.67 6.71
C ARG A 266 -10.70 -1.72 6.07
N ARG A 267 -10.01 -2.85 6.15
CA ARG A 267 -8.74 -3.05 5.46
C ARG A 267 -8.91 -2.83 3.96
N ASN A 268 -7.96 -2.16 3.35
CA ASN A 268 -7.97 -1.86 1.91
C ASN A 268 -7.05 -2.78 1.09
N GLY A 269 -6.40 -3.76 1.73
CA GLY A 269 -5.42 -4.66 1.10
C GLY A 269 -4.04 -4.04 0.93
N GLU A 270 -3.75 -2.97 1.67
CA GLU A 270 -2.43 -2.32 1.70
C GLU A 270 -1.82 -2.36 3.10
N ALA A 271 -0.50 -2.29 3.16
CA ALA A 271 0.25 -2.06 4.38
C ALA A 271 1.46 -1.17 4.11
N LEU A 272 1.88 -0.45 5.12
CA LEU A 272 3.18 0.22 5.17
C LEU A 272 4.11 -0.57 6.07
N VAL A 273 5.35 -0.75 5.64
CA VAL A 273 6.34 -1.53 6.38
C VAL A 273 7.62 -0.72 6.50
N ARG A 274 8.09 -0.55 7.75
CA ARG A 274 9.32 0.15 8.10
C ARG A 274 10.40 -0.83 8.47
N PHE A 275 11.52 -0.78 7.77
CA PHE A 275 12.71 -1.58 8.04
C PHE A 275 13.73 -0.83 8.88
N VAL A 276 14.70 -1.57 9.42
CA VAL A 276 15.75 -0.99 10.28
C VAL A 276 16.69 -0.04 9.52
N ASN A 277 16.85 -0.20 8.21
CA ASN A 277 17.68 0.64 7.36
C ASN A 277 17.26 0.58 5.88
N GLY A 278 17.92 1.38 5.05
CA GLY A 278 17.67 1.46 3.62
C GLY A 278 18.04 0.20 2.83
N GLU A 279 19.05 -0.56 3.26
CA GLU A 279 19.43 -1.83 2.60
C GLU A 279 18.30 -2.86 2.68
N HIS A 280 17.70 -3.02 3.87
CA HIS A 280 16.56 -3.92 4.04
C HIS A 280 15.34 -3.46 3.24
N ARG A 281 15.09 -2.15 3.14
CA ARG A 281 14.05 -1.59 2.28
C ARG A 281 14.32 -1.91 0.80
N ASP A 282 15.55 -1.78 0.33
CA ASP A 282 15.90 -2.05 -1.06
C ASP A 282 15.77 -3.55 -1.40
N LEU A 283 16.12 -4.42 -0.47
CA LEU A 283 15.84 -5.86 -0.59
C LEU A 283 14.32 -6.16 -0.58
N ALA A 284 13.56 -5.44 0.22
CA ALA A 284 12.10 -5.58 0.21
C ALA A 284 11.48 -5.17 -1.13
N LEU A 285 12.00 -4.15 -1.81
CA LEU A 285 11.56 -3.75 -3.15
C LEU A 285 11.81 -4.84 -4.21
N GLN A 286 12.86 -5.67 -4.05
CA GLN A 286 13.12 -6.80 -4.93
C GLN A 286 12.04 -7.89 -4.84
N ARG A 287 11.25 -7.92 -3.76
CA ARG A 287 10.09 -8.82 -3.60
C ARG A 287 8.81 -8.31 -4.26
N HIS A 288 8.92 -7.31 -5.13
CA HIS A 288 7.79 -6.85 -5.94
C HIS A 288 7.25 -7.98 -6.80
N LYS A 289 5.94 -8.24 -6.70
CA LYS A 289 5.20 -9.34 -7.34
C LYS A 289 5.49 -10.74 -6.79
N HIS A 290 6.17 -10.87 -5.66
CA HIS A 290 6.22 -12.15 -4.94
C HIS A 290 4.83 -12.53 -4.38
N HIS A 291 4.66 -13.81 -4.09
CA HIS A 291 3.40 -14.37 -3.66
C HIS A 291 3.21 -14.33 -2.14
N MET A 292 1.98 -14.02 -1.74
CA MET A 292 1.46 -14.33 -0.41
C MET A 292 0.23 -15.23 -0.59
N GLY A 293 0.39 -16.53 -0.40
CA GLY A 293 -0.61 -17.51 -0.82
C GLY A 293 -0.84 -17.45 -2.33
N ASN A 294 -2.09 -17.25 -2.75
CA ASN A 294 -2.47 -17.18 -4.17
C ASN A 294 -2.47 -15.74 -4.73
N ARG A 295 -1.87 -14.78 -4.05
CA ARG A 295 -1.91 -13.37 -4.45
C ARG A 295 -0.52 -12.82 -4.69
N TYR A 296 -0.36 -12.04 -5.76
CA TYR A 296 0.83 -11.22 -5.99
C TYR A 296 0.79 -9.98 -5.11
N ILE A 297 1.90 -9.69 -4.45
CA ILE A 297 2.06 -8.50 -3.64
C ILE A 297 2.93 -7.50 -4.40
N GLU A 298 2.38 -6.34 -4.65
CA GLU A 298 3.11 -5.23 -5.23
C GLU A 298 3.80 -4.44 -4.11
N VAL A 299 5.11 -4.23 -4.23
CA VAL A 299 5.92 -3.50 -3.25
C VAL A 299 6.48 -2.24 -3.89
N TYR A 300 6.23 -1.09 -3.28
CA TYR A 300 6.62 0.25 -3.75
C TYR A 300 7.35 1.02 -2.66
N LYS A 301 8.15 2.00 -3.05
CA LYS A 301 8.71 2.99 -2.10
C LYS A 301 7.59 3.79 -1.45
N ALA A 302 7.76 4.11 -0.18
CA ALA A 302 6.88 5.00 0.57
C ALA A 302 7.73 5.89 1.49
N THR A 303 7.10 6.91 2.08
CA THR A 303 7.79 7.87 2.95
C THR A 303 7.56 7.58 4.43
N GLY A 304 8.43 8.09 5.29
CA GLY A 304 8.24 8.06 6.74
C GLY A 304 6.97 8.80 7.16
N GLU A 305 6.62 9.87 6.46
CA GLU A 305 5.37 10.60 6.67
C GLU A 305 4.14 9.75 6.35
N ASP A 306 4.16 8.97 5.26
CA ASP A 306 3.09 8.02 4.94
C ASP A 306 2.89 7.01 6.07
N PHE A 307 4.01 6.49 6.61
CA PHE A 307 3.97 5.54 7.73
C PHE A 307 3.39 6.18 8.99
N LEU A 308 3.81 7.40 9.34
CA LEU A 308 3.32 8.13 10.51
C LEU A 308 1.84 8.50 10.41
N LYS A 309 1.33 8.80 9.21
CA LYS A 309 -0.11 9.04 8.98
C LYS A 309 -0.96 7.82 9.35
N ILE A 310 -0.41 6.62 9.17
CA ILE A 310 -1.11 5.36 9.42
C ILE A 310 -0.84 4.82 10.83
N ALA A 311 0.41 4.73 11.25
CA ALA A 311 0.84 4.09 12.49
C ALA A 311 1.09 5.06 13.65
N GLY A 312 1.30 6.34 13.36
CA GLY A 312 1.64 7.35 14.36
C GLY A 312 0.47 7.70 15.28
N GLY A 313 0.70 7.70 16.59
CA GLY A 313 -0.28 7.99 17.60
C GLY A 313 0.14 9.03 18.63
N THR A 314 -0.87 9.70 19.20
CA THR A 314 -0.70 10.72 20.25
C THR A 314 -1.50 10.40 21.52
N SER A 315 -2.40 9.39 21.49
CA SER A 315 -3.29 9.08 22.61
C SER A 315 -2.60 8.26 23.68
N ASN A 316 -2.55 8.79 24.91
CA ASN A 316 -2.05 8.08 26.08
C ASN A 316 -2.87 6.84 26.41
N GLU A 317 -4.19 6.90 26.22
CA GLU A 317 -5.12 5.79 26.44
C GLU A 317 -4.81 4.60 25.53
N VAL A 318 -4.58 4.88 24.23
CA VAL A 318 -4.17 3.86 23.26
C VAL A 318 -2.77 3.32 23.61
N ALA A 319 -1.83 4.17 23.98
CA ALA A 319 -0.50 3.74 24.38
C ALA A 319 -0.53 2.83 25.61
N GLN A 320 -1.36 3.15 26.61
CA GLN A 320 -1.57 2.32 27.80
C GLN A 320 -2.24 0.98 27.46
N PHE A 321 -3.24 0.98 26.60
CA PHE A 321 -3.89 -0.24 26.12
C PHE A 321 -2.90 -1.16 25.40
N LEU A 322 -2.05 -0.60 24.53
CA LEU A 322 -1.07 -1.33 23.72
C LEU A 322 0.26 -1.63 24.45
N SER A 323 0.47 -1.10 25.68
CA SER A 323 1.67 -1.38 26.47
C SER A 323 1.75 -2.83 26.98
N LYS A 324 0.65 -3.55 26.99
CA LYS A 324 0.60 -4.97 27.34
C LYS A 324 1.15 -5.79 26.18
N GLU A 325 2.40 -6.21 26.28
CA GLU A 325 3.10 -6.95 25.21
C GLU A 325 2.49 -8.37 25.01
N ASN A 326 2.70 -8.90 23.81
CA ASN A 326 2.30 -10.26 23.40
C ASN A 326 0.79 -10.56 23.45
N GLN A 327 -0.07 -9.54 23.38
CA GLN A 327 -1.51 -9.72 23.37
C GLN A 327 -2.07 -9.82 21.94
N VAL A 328 -3.12 -10.61 21.78
CA VAL A 328 -3.90 -10.67 20.54
C VAL A 328 -5.05 -9.68 20.62
N ILE A 329 -5.17 -8.82 19.61
CA ILE A 329 -6.18 -7.77 19.57
C ILE A 329 -7.34 -8.22 18.69
N ILE A 330 -8.57 -8.13 19.23
CA ILE A 330 -9.81 -8.31 18.48
C ILE A 330 -10.57 -6.99 18.45
N ARG A 331 -10.98 -6.55 17.27
CA ARG A 331 -11.88 -5.41 17.06
C ARG A 331 -13.32 -5.89 17.06
N MET A 332 -14.15 -5.24 17.85
CA MET A 332 -15.61 -5.41 17.88
C MET A 332 -16.27 -4.25 17.14
N ARG A 333 -17.25 -4.55 16.28
CA ARG A 333 -18.04 -3.54 15.57
C ARG A 333 -19.53 -3.82 15.72
N GLY A 334 -20.32 -2.77 15.76
CA GLY A 334 -21.77 -2.87 15.86
C GLY A 334 -22.29 -2.96 17.29
N LEU A 335 -21.47 -2.64 18.29
CA LEU A 335 -21.89 -2.60 19.69
C LEU A 335 -23.08 -1.65 19.87
N PRO A 336 -24.05 -2.00 20.75
CA PRO A 336 -25.04 -1.05 21.23
C PRO A 336 -24.36 0.17 21.86
N PHE A 337 -24.91 1.36 21.70
CA PHE A 337 -24.34 2.57 22.30
C PHE A 337 -24.36 2.56 23.82
N THR A 338 -25.18 1.68 24.43
CA THR A 338 -25.25 1.45 25.87
C THR A 338 -24.35 0.31 26.36
N ALA A 339 -23.48 -0.25 25.48
CA ALA A 339 -22.59 -1.33 25.85
C ALA A 339 -21.55 -0.86 26.87
N THR A 340 -21.44 -1.60 27.98
CA THR A 340 -20.44 -1.38 29.04
C THR A 340 -19.38 -2.49 29.00
N ALA A 341 -18.30 -2.31 29.75
CA ALA A 341 -17.26 -3.32 29.86
C ALA A 341 -17.79 -4.65 30.41
N GLU A 342 -18.71 -4.59 31.36
CA GLU A 342 -19.35 -5.79 31.95
C GLU A 342 -20.14 -6.59 30.90
N VAL A 343 -20.84 -5.89 30.02
CA VAL A 343 -21.61 -6.51 28.93
C VAL A 343 -20.69 -7.21 27.95
N VAL A 344 -19.53 -6.59 27.63
CA VAL A 344 -18.50 -7.18 26.75
C VAL A 344 -17.84 -8.39 27.41
N LEU A 345 -17.51 -8.32 28.70
CA LEU A 345 -16.98 -9.45 29.47
C LEU A 345 -17.97 -10.64 29.48
N THR A 346 -19.24 -10.36 29.70
CA THR A 346 -20.29 -11.38 29.67
C THR A 346 -20.48 -11.99 28.29
N PHE A 347 -20.38 -11.17 27.22
CA PHE A 347 -20.47 -11.63 25.83
C PHE A 347 -19.39 -12.66 25.51
N PHE A 348 -18.14 -12.44 25.91
CA PHE A 348 -17.05 -13.40 25.64
C PHE A 348 -17.10 -14.61 26.59
N GLY A 349 -17.47 -14.38 27.86
CA GLY A 349 -17.59 -15.44 28.88
C GLY A 349 -16.25 -16.04 29.31
N SER A 350 -16.32 -17.13 30.08
CA SER A 350 -15.13 -17.78 30.67
C SER A 350 -14.23 -18.47 29.68
N ASN A 351 -14.75 -18.88 28.50
CA ASN A 351 -13.99 -19.60 27.48
C ASN A 351 -13.07 -18.67 26.66
N CYS A 352 -13.28 -17.36 26.77
CA CYS A 352 -12.50 -16.33 26.08
C CYS A 352 -12.15 -15.21 27.08
N PRO A 353 -11.30 -15.48 28.07
CA PRO A 353 -11.00 -14.50 29.11
C PRO A 353 -10.26 -13.30 28.53
N ILE A 354 -10.78 -12.11 28.82
CA ILE A 354 -10.16 -10.84 28.40
C ILE A 354 -8.99 -10.54 29.31
N THR A 355 -7.83 -10.24 28.73
CA THR A 355 -6.63 -9.88 29.49
C THR A 355 -6.83 -8.59 30.27
N GLY A 356 -6.66 -8.64 31.60
CA GLY A 356 -6.85 -7.48 32.46
C GLY A 356 -8.33 -7.11 32.68
N GLY A 357 -9.28 -7.98 32.27
CA GLY A 357 -10.69 -7.74 32.46
C GLY A 357 -11.16 -6.45 31.79
N LYS A 358 -11.74 -5.52 32.57
CA LYS A 358 -12.24 -4.22 32.05
C LYS A 358 -11.14 -3.37 31.40
N GLU A 359 -9.93 -3.40 31.92
CA GLU A 359 -8.78 -2.66 31.39
C GLU A 359 -8.28 -3.21 30.06
N GLY A 360 -8.68 -4.41 29.69
CA GLY A 360 -8.40 -5.03 28.40
C GLY A 360 -9.40 -4.67 27.31
N ILE A 361 -10.34 -3.76 27.60
CA ILE A 361 -11.38 -3.31 26.67
C ILE A 361 -11.21 -1.82 26.44
N LEU A 362 -10.99 -1.44 25.18
CA LEU A 362 -10.84 -0.06 24.76
C LEU A 362 -12.00 0.34 23.85
N PHE A 363 -12.92 1.15 24.36
CA PHE A 363 -14.05 1.67 23.59
C PHE A 363 -13.64 2.84 22.71
N VAL A 364 -14.06 2.84 21.47
CA VAL A 364 -13.84 3.96 20.56
C VAL A 364 -14.99 4.96 20.72
N LYS A 365 -14.65 6.20 21.04
CA LYS A 365 -15.60 7.28 21.22
C LYS A 365 -15.32 8.43 20.25
N TYR A 366 -16.34 9.23 19.99
CA TYR A 366 -16.20 10.54 19.34
C TYR A 366 -15.61 11.55 20.35
N PRO A 367 -15.12 12.73 19.88
CA PRO A 367 -14.61 13.79 20.77
C PRO A 367 -15.64 14.30 21.79
N ASP A 368 -16.91 14.11 21.54
CA ASP A 368 -18.03 14.45 22.41
C ASP A 368 -18.46 13.31 23.36
N GLU A 369 -17.55 12.33 23.59
CA GLU A 369 -17.72 11.15 24.44
C GLU A 369 -18.81 10.15 23.97
N ARG A 370 -19.49 10.39 22.86
CA ARG A 370 -20.49 9.46 22.33
C ARG A 370 -19.81 8.18 21.80
N PRO A 371 -20.35 7.00 22.11
CA PRO A 371 -19.83 5.73 21.58
C PRO A 371 -19.96 5.66 20.05
N THR A 372 -18.93 5.14 19.38
CA THR A 372 -18.98 4.86 17.94
C THR A 372 -19.65 3.53 17.61
N GLY A 373 -19.74 2.64 18.59
CA GLY A 373 -20.13 1.24 18.43
C GLY A 373 -18.97 0.31 18.10
N ASP A 374 -17.73 0.80 18.18
CA ASP A 374 -16.50 0.02 18.02
C ASP A 374 -15.78 -0.10 19.36
N ALA A 375 -15.13 -1.24 19.60
CA ALA A 375 -14.21 -1.44 20.72
C ALA A 375 -13.07 -2.39 20.30
N PHE A 376 -11.97 -2.34 21.04
CA PHE A 376 -10.86 -3.29 20.93
C PHE A 376 -10.71 -4.06 22.23
N VAL A 377 -10.36 -5.35 22.11
CA VAL A 377 -10.28 -6.28 23.24
C VAL A 377 -8.99 -7.07 23.16
N LEU A 378 -8.30 -7.25 24.30
CA LEU A 378 -7.05 -7.97 24.42
C LEU A 378 -7.27 -9.41 24.89
N PHE A 379 -6.61 -10.36 24.23
CA PHE A 379 -6.55 -11.76 24.63
C PHE A 379 -5.11 -12.20 24.83
N ALA A 380 -4.86 -13.00 25.87
CA ALA A 380 -3.52 -13.41 26.28
C ALA A 380 -2.81 -14.33 25.26
N CYS A 381 -3.56 -15.07 24.46
CA CYS A 381 -3.03 -16.01 23.51
C CYS A 381 -3.94 -16.17 22.29
N GLU A 382 -3.36 -16.80 21.25
CA GLU A 382 -4.05 -17.08 19.98
C GLU A 382 -5.29 -17.95 20.17
N GLU A 383 -5.24 -18.94 21.06
CA GLU A 383 -6.35 -19.85 21.30
C GLU A 383 -7.60 -19.11 21.81
N TYR A 384 -7.44 -18.20 22.79
CA TYR A 384 -8.54 -17.39 23.29
C TYR A 384 -9.10 -16.45 22.23
N ALA A 385 -8.23 -15.87 21.40
CA ALA A 385 -8.65 -15.04 20.28
C ALA A 385 -9.41 -15.82 19.21
N GLN A 386 -8.98 -17.04 18.88
CA GLN A 386 -9.70 -17.92 17.96
C GLN A 386 -11.09 -18.32 18.51
N ASN A 387 -11.17 -18.64 19.77
CA ASN A 387 -12.45 -18.92 20.43
C ASN A 387 -13.35 -17.68 20.46
N ALA A 388 -12.79 -16.50 20.69
CA ALA A 388 -13.52 -15.24 20.62
C ALA A 388 -14.08 -14.98 19.19
N LEU A 389 -13.27 -15.22 18.15
CA LEU A 389 -13.69 -15.04 16.75
C LEU A 389 -14.83 -15.97 16.32
N LYS A 390 -15.00 -17.14 16.95
CA LYS A 390 -16.16 -18.03 16.70
C LYS A 390 -17.50 -17.36 17.03
N LYS A 391 -17.50 -16.33 17.89
CA LYS A 391 -18.68 -15.52 18.23
C LYS A 391 -18.96 -14.40 17.20
N HIS A 392 -18.28 -14.40 16.05
CA HIS A 392 -18.55 -13.45 14.97
C HIS A 392 -20.00 -13.55 14.51
N LYS A 393 -20.72 -12.41 14.52
CA LYS A 393 -22.16 -12.26 14.28
C LYS A 393 -23.09 -12.79 15.40
N ASP A 394 -22.56 -13.15 16.55
CA ASP A 394 -23.43 -13.38 17.71
C ASP A 394 -24.14 -12.08 18.11
N ILE A 395 -25.29 -12.25 18.75
CA ILE A 395 -26.16 -11.13 19.13
C ILE A 395 -25.76 -10.62 20.50
N LEU A 396 -25.57 -9.30 20.61
CA LEU A 396 -25.45 -8.58 21.87
C LEU A 396 -26.59 -7.56 21.97
N GLY A 397 -27.52 -7.80 22.87
CA GLY A 397 -28.77 -7.04 22.94
C GLY A 397 -29.64 -7.27 21.70
N LYS A 398 -29.76 -6.26 20.84
CA LYS A 398 -30.53 -6.34 19.58
C LYS A 398 -29.64 -6.20 18.33
N ARG A 399 -28.33 -6.33 18.47
CA ARG A 399 -27.39 -6.08 17.37
C ARG A 399 -26.46 -7.26 17.14
N TYR A 400 -26.17 -7.55 15.90
CA TYR A 400 -25.12 -8.49 15.51
C TYR A 400 -23.75 -7.84 15.70
N ILE A 401 -22.83 -8.55 16.34
CA ILE A 401 -21.47 -8.07 16.59
C ILE A 401 -20.50 -8.65 15.56
N GLU A 402 -19.86 -7.78 14.83
CA GLU A 402 -18.78 -8.20 13.93
C GLU A 402 -17.45 -8.21 14.70
N LEU A 403 -16.74 -9.33 14.64
CA LEU A 403 -15.44 -9.53 15.29
C LEU A 403 -14.37 -9.70 14.22
N PHE A 404 -13.26 -8.98 14.36
CA PHE A 404 -12.13 -9.04 13.43
C PHE A 404 -10.83 -9.06 14.22
N ARG A 405 -9.86 -9.86 13.74
CA ARG A 405 -8.50 -9.74 14.23
C ARG A 405 -7.94 -8.38 13.88
N SER A 406 -7.29 -7.72 14.82
CA SER A 406 -6.77 -6.37 14.68
C SER A 406 -5.28 -6.28 15.04
N THR A 407 -4.68 -5.15 14.76
CA THR A 407 -3.28 -4.84 15.03
C THR A 407 -3.14 -3.52 15.78
N ALA A 408 -1.99 -3.28 16.40
CA ALA A 408 -1.71 -2.02 17.10
C ALA A 408 -1.87 -0.80 16.17
N ALA A 409 -1.42 -0.90 14.93
CA ALA A 409 -1.56 0.16 13.93
C ALA A 409 -3.04 0.42 13.56
N GLU A 410 -3.87 -0.63 13.49
CA GLU A 410 -5.31 -0.46 13.24
C GLU A 410 -6.02 0.22 14.42
N VAL A 411 -5.67 -0.14 15.66
CA VAL A 411 -6.17 0.57 16.85
C VAL A 411 -5.87 2.06 16.73
N GLN A 412 -4.61 2.39 16.43
CA GLN A 412 -4.15 3.78 16.30
C GLN A 412 -4.89 4.53 15.17
N GLN A 413 -5.03 3.92 13.99
CA GLN A 413 -5.76 4.53 12.87
C GLN A 413 -7.23 4.81 13.20
N VAL A 414 -7.89 3.87 13.89
CA VAL A 414 -9.29 4.05 14.28
C VAL A 414 -9.41 5.18 15.29
N PHE A 415 -8.53 5.24 16.29
CA PHE A 415 -8.52 6.34 17.26
C PHE A 415 -8.20 7.67 16.61
N ASN A 416 -7.15 7.76 15.78
CA ASN A 416 -6.81 8.99 15.06
C ASN A 416 -7.98 9.55 14.23
N ARG A 417 -8.80 8.66 13.66
CA ARG A 417 -9.97 9.06 12.87
C ARG A 417 -11.06 9.73 13.69
N TYR A 418 -11.27 9.27 14.91
CA TYR A 418 -12.37 9.75 15.75
C TYR A 418 -11.92 10.79 16.78
N THR A 419 -10.63 10.80 17.18
CA THR A 419 -10.11 11.72 18.20
C THR A 419 -9.35 12.91 17.62
N SER A 420 -9.00 12.92 16.34
CA SER A 420 -8.38 14.09 15.74
C SER A 420 -9.40 15.22 15.61
N THR A 421 -9.49 16.06 16.61
CA THR A 421 -9.75 17.48 16.36
C THR A 421 -8.65 17.97 15.41
N PRO A 422 -8.97 18.65 14.30
CA PRO A 422 -7.95 19.25 13.45
C PRO A 422 -7.14 20.22 14.29
N LEU A 423 -5.87 19.90 14.51
CA LEU A 423 -4.91 20.88 15.03
C LEU A 423 -4.83 22.02 14.01
N MET A 424 -5.49 23.13 14.30
CA MET A 424 -5.21 24.37 13.61
C MET A 424 -3.73 24.70 13.83
N SER A 425 -2.92 24.46 12.83
CA SER A 425 -1.63 25.12 12.72
C SER A 425 -1.95 26.60 12.48
N ILE A 426 -1.77 27.42 13.50
CA ILE A 426 -1.83 28.88 13.36
C ILE A 426 -0.59 29.28 12.55
N PRO A 427 -0.75 29.74 11.30
CA PRO A 427 0.37 30.43 10.65
C PRO A 427 0.48 31.80 11.31
N THR A 428 1.60 32.10 11.94
CA THR A 428 2.01 33.44 12.32
C THR A 428 2.21 34.25 11.02
N ALA A 429 1.15 34.89 10.57
CA ALA A 429 1.22 35.89 9.51
C ALA A 429 1.13 37.30 10.13
N PRO A 430 1.83 38.29 9.59
CA PRO A 430 1.88 39.65 10.14
C PRO A 430 0.51 40.34 10.03
N ILE A 431 0.15 41.05 11.09
CA ILE A 431 -1.09 41.80 11.25
C ILE A 431 -1.12 42.95 10.24
N ILE A 432 -2.04 42.88 9.27
CA ILE A 432 -2.43 44.02 8.44
C ILE A 432 -3.83 44.44 8.89
N PRO A 433 -4.11 45.73 9.14
CA PRO A 433 -5.41 46.18 9.64
C PRO A 433 -6.50 46.04 8.55
N MET A 434 -7.53 45.26 8.85
CA MET A 434 -8.69 45.11 7.99
C MET A 434 -9.70 46.26 8.22
N ILE A 435 -10.14 46.86 7.11
CA ILE A 435 -11.26 47.77 7.03
C ILE A 435 -12.57 46.97 7.14
N PRO A 436 -13.56 47.37 7.94
CA PRO A 436 -14.79 46.62 8.11
C PRO A 436 -15.68 46.71 6.86
N GLN A 437 -16.03 45.55 6.29
CA GLN A 437 -17.13 45.47 5.30
C GLN A 437 -18.44 45.08 6.01
N PRO A 438 -19.60 45.54 5.53
CA PRO A 438 -20.88 45.33 6.19
C PRO A 438 -21.35 43.88 6.09
N PHE A 439 -21.75 43.32 7.22
CA PHE A 439 -22.36 42.00 7.39
C PHE A 439 -23.70 41.94 6.65
N VAL A 440 -23.81 40.98 5.71
CA VAL A 440 -25.09 40.47 5.21
C VAL A 440 -25.38 39.19 5.97
N PRO A 441 -26.51 39.06 6.68
CA PRO A 441 -26.83 37.83 7.39
C PRO A 441 -27.14 36.72 6.39
N SER A 442 -26.32 35.65 6.37
CA SER A 442 -26.60 34.44 5.62
C SER A 442 -27.74 33.70 6.28
N THR A 443 -28.92 33.78 5.68
CA THR A 443 -30.05 32.93 6.02
C THR A 443 -29.68 31.48 5.67
N ASN A 444 -29.65 30.57 6.66
CA ASN A 444 -29.52 29.11 6.47
C ASN A 444 -30.73 28.55 5.72
N LEU A 445 -30.86 28.86 4.44
CA LEU A 445 -31.92 28.37 3.56
C LEU A 445 -31.62 26.92 3.18
N ARG A 446 -32.44 25.99 3.65
CA ARG A 446 -32.41 24.55 3.28
C ARG A 446 -33.20 24.36 1.97
N ASP A 447 -32.70 24.90 0.89
CA ASP A 447 -33.31 24.85 -0.44
C ASP A 447 -32.77 23.74 -1.35
N CYS A 448 -31.95 22.83 -0.78
CA CYS A 448 -31.39 21.69 -1.49
C CYS A 448 -31.95 20.36 -0.94
N ILE A 449 -31.93 19.34 -1.79
CA ILE A 449 -32.17 17.95 -1.37
C ILE A 449 -30.96 17.07 -1.74
N ARG A 450 -30.69 16.10 -0.90
CA ARG A 450 -29.71 15.03 -1.14
C ARG A 450 -30.45 13.73 -1.41
N LEU A 451 -30.15 13.08 -2.53
CA LEU A 451 -30.55 11.73 -2.85
C LEU A 451 -29.43 10.78 -2.47
N ARG A 452 -29.77 9.66 -1.86
CA ARG A 452 -28.82 8.66 -1.40
C ARG A 452 -29.33 7.27 -1.71
N GLY A 453 -28.40 6.36 -2.07
CA GLY A 453 -28.72 4.97 -2.44
C GLY A 453 -29.12 4.83 -3.88
N LEU A 454 -28.80 5.81 -4.74
CA LEU A 454 -29.01 5.72 -6.19
C LEU A 454 -28.34 4.48 -6.77
N PRO A 455 -28.96 3.83 -7.74
CA PRO A 455 -28.28 2.81 -8.57
C PRO A 455 -27.01 3.41 -9.18
N TYR A 456 -25.93 2.63 -9.25
CA TYR A 456 -24.67 3.11 -9.85
C TYR A 456 -24.80 3.42 -11.35
N THR A 457 -25.86 2.90 -11.99
CA THR A 457 -26.24 3.18 -13.38
C THR A 457 -27.28 4.29 -13.53
N ALA A 458 -27.56 5.03 -12.44
CA ALA A 458 -28.51 6.12 -12.50
C ALA A 458 -27.93 7.29 -13.29
N THR A 459 -28.74 7.84 -14.20
CA THR A 459 -28.46 9.02 -15.00
C THR A 459 -29.20 10.23 -14.43
N ILE A 460 -28.92 11.41 -14.97
CA ILE A 460 -29.67 12.64 -14.62
C ILE A 460 -31.14 12.48 -15.03
N GLU A 461 -31.41 11.86 -16.16
CA GLU A 461 -32.79 11.58 -16.62
C GLU A 461 -33.52 10.67 -15.64
N ASP A 462 -32.87 9.62 -15.11
CA ASP A 462 -33.48 8.76 -14.07
C ASP A 462 -33.83 9.56 -12.82
N ILE A 463 -32.99 10.52 -12.42
CA ILE A 463 -33.26 11.40 -11.28
C ILE A 463 -34.45 12.33 -11.57
N LEU A 464 -34.51 12.93 -12.74
CA LEU A 464 -35.63 13.80 -13.13
C LEU A 464 -36.93 13.01 -13.20
N GLN A 465 -36.93 11.82 -13.75
CA GLN A 465 -38.08 10.92 -13.79
C GLN A 465 -38.52 10.49 -12.37
N PHE A 466 -37.56 10.21 -11.47
CA PHE A 466 -37.84 9.87 -10.09
C PHE A 466 -38.50 11.01 -9.32
N LEU A 467 -38.09 12.25 -9.57
CA LEU A 467 -38.66 13.43 -8.94
C LEU A 467 -40.02 13.81 -9.54
N GLY A 468 -40.31 13.41 -10.78
CA GLY A 468 -41.62 13.58 -11.42
C GLY A 468 -42.10 15.03 -11.45
N GLU A 469 -43.24 15.32 -10.82
CA GLU A 469 -43.86 16.67 -10.75
C GLU A 469 -42.94 17.74 -10.15
N PHE A 470 -41.95 17.36 -9.31
CA PHE A 470 -41.00 18.30 -8.68
C PHE A 470 -39.87 18.74 -9.60
N THR A 471 -39.76 18.16 -10.78
CA THR A 471 -38.70 18.53 -11.75
C THR A 471 -38.79 20.01 -12.14
N SER A 472 -40.00 20.56 -12.24
CA SER A 472 -40.23 21.99 -12.53
C SER A 472 -39.73 22.93 -11.41
N ASP A 473 -39.52 22.42 -10.21
CA ASP A 473 -39.06 23.17 -9.04
C ASP A 473 -37.54 23.15 -8.88
N ILE A 474 -36.80 22.47 -9.76
CA ILE A 474 -35.35 22.46 -9.77
C ILE A 474 -34.82 23.77 -10.37
N ARG A 475 -33.74 24.32 -9.78
CA ARG A 475 -33.04 25.45 -10.38
C ARG A 475 -32.35 25.04 -11.67
N PRO A 476 -32.15 25.96 -12.63
CA PRO A 476 -31.35 25.68 -13.82
C PRO A 476 -29.98 25.10 -13.39
N HIS A 477 -29.56 24.00 -14.01
CA HIS A 477 -28.31 23.27 -13.68
C HIS A 477 -28.21 22.80 -12.22
N GLY A 478 -29.32 22.68 -11.52
CA GLY A 478 -29.35 22.36 -10.08
C GLY A 478 -29.20 20.87 -9.72
N VAL A 479 -28.87 19.97 -10.66
CA VAL A 479 -28.65 18.53 -10.40
C VAL A 479 -27.17 18.21 -10.40
N HIS A 480 -26.65 17.72 -9.26
CA HIS A 480 -25.24 17.46 -9.04
C HIS A 480 -25.04 16.00 -8.63
N MET A 481 -24.46 15.18 -9.51
CA MET A 481 -24.09 13.81 -9.19
C MET A 481 -22.75 13.76 -8.47
N VAL A 482 -22.68 13.01 -7.37
CA VAL A 482 -21.43 12.81 -6.62
C VAL A 482 -20.68 11.62 -7.17
N LEU A 483 -19.44 11.83 -7.61
CA LEU A 483 -18.54 10.78 -8.03
C LEU A 483 -17.60 10.39 -6.89
N ASN A 484 -17.20 9.14 -6.84
CA ASN A 484 -16.15 8.67 -5.93
C ASN A 484 -14.75 9.05 -6.46
N GLN A 485 -13.71 8.75 -5.68
CA GLN A 485 -12.31 9.02 -6.05
C GLN A 485 -11.86 8.35 -7.36
N GLN A 486 -12.62 7.38 -7.86
CA GLN A 486 -12.36 6.66 -9.10
C GLN A 486 -13.18 7.20 -10.29
N GLY A 487 -13.87 8.35 -10.10
CA GLY A 487 -14.73 8.94 -11.11
C GLY A 487 -16.02 8.17 -11.39
N ARG A 488 -16.41 7.22 -10.53
CA ARG A 488 -17.66 6.46 -10.65
C ARG A 488 -18.75 7.06 -9.77
N PRO A 489 -20.05 6.94 -10.14
CA PRO A 489 -21.14 7.39 -9.30
C PRO A 489 -21.02 6.81 -7.88
N SER A 490 -21.09 7.69 -6.88
CA SER A 490 -21.02 7.29 -5.46
C SER A 490 -22.32 6.68 -4.94
N GLY A 491 -23.40 6.81 -5.68
CA GLY A 491 -24.76 6.53 -5.26
C GLY A 491 -25.43 7.71 -4.53
N ASP A 492 -24.83 8.88 -4.53
CA ASP A 492 -25.37 10.13 -3.98
C ASP A 492 -25.52 11.19 -5.07
N ALA A 493 -26.54 12.04 -4.94
CA ALA A 493 -26.72 13.26 -5.75
C ALA A 493 -27.30 14.38 -4.92
N PHE A 494 -27.04 15.63 -5.33
CA PHE A 494 -27.65 16.83 -4.74
C PHE A 494 -28.47 17.57 -5.77
N ILE A 495 -29.61 18.09 -5.36
CA ILE A 495 -30.49 18.87 -6.23
C ILE A 495 -30.84 20.20 -5.56
N GLN A 496 -30.58 21.28 -6.26
CA GLN A 496 -30.97 22.64 -5.82
C GLN A 496 -32.41 22.92 -6.25
N MET A 497 -33.28 23.15 -5.26
CA MET A 497 -34.67 23.48 -5.48
C MET A 497 -34.87 24.99 -5.51
N LYS A 498 -35.97 25.46 -6.09
CA LYS A 498 -36.30 26.90 -6.16
C LYS A 498 -36.55 27.52 -4.79
N SER A 499 -37.03 26.72 -3.82
CA SER A 499 -37.28 27.20 -2.46
C SER A 499 -37.11 26.08 -1.43
N SER A 500 -36.91 26.46 -0.15
CA SER A 500 -36.83 25.57 0.98
C SER A 500 -38.11 24.73 1.19
N GLU A 501 -39.26 25.31 0.92
CA GLU A 501 -40.56 24.63 0.99
C GLU A 501 -40.67 23.54 -0.06
N ARG A 502 -40.22 23.82 -1.29
CA ARG A 502 -40.19 22.79 -2.36
C ARG A 502 -39.20 21.69 -2.06
N ALA A 503 -38.04 22.01 -1.51
CA ALA A 503 -37.09 21.04 -1.05
C ALA A 503 -37.68 20.12 0.06
N PHE A 504 -38.41 20.71 1.01
CA PHE A 504 -39.09 19.95 2.07
C PHE A 504 -40.18 19.02 1.50
N LEU A 505 -41.10 19.54 0.67
CA LEU A 505 -42.16 18.76 0.07
C LEU A 505 -41.60 17.59 -0.78
N THR A 506 -40.59 17.86 -1.59
CA THR A 506 -39.92 16.85 -2.42
C THR A 506 -39.27 15.77 -1.53
N SER A 507 -38.59 16.17 -0.47
CA SER A 507 -37.99 15.22 0.45
C SER A 507 -39.02 14.32 1.12
N GLN A 508 -40.18 14.85 1.51
CA GLN A 508 -41.25 14.08 2.13
C GLN A 508 -41.91 13.10 1.15
N LYS A 509 -42.24 13.55 -0.06
CA LYS A 509 -42.97 12.73 -1.02
C LYS A 509 -42.11 11.71 -1.77
N CYS A 510 -40.83 11.99 -1.96
CA CYS A 510 -39.94 11.10 -2.70
C CYS A 510 -39.09 10.18 -1.80
N HIS A 511 -39.05 10.41 -0.47
CA HIS A 511 -38.28 9.60 0.46
C HIS A 511 -38.70 8.13 0.43
N LYS A 512 -37.70 7.23 0.27
CA LYS A 512 -37.88 5.77 0.15
C LYS A 512 -38.72 5.28 -1.04
N ARG A 513 -38.93 6.11 -2.05
CA ARG A 513 -39.45 5.63 -3.32
C ARG A 513 -38.36 4.81 -4.05
N THR A 514 -38.81 3.92 -4.93
CA THR A 514 -37.90 3.05 -5.70
C THR A 514 -37.47 3.74 -6.99
N MET A 515 -36.18 3.69 -7.26
CA MET A 515 -35.59 4.00 -8.57
C MET A 515 -34.93 2.74 -9.10
N LYS A 516 -35.42 2.22 -10.25
CA LYS A 516 -35.04 0.88 -10.72
C LYS A 516 -35.22 -0.14 -9.57
N ASP A 517 -34.19 -0.84 -9.14
CA ASP A 517 -34.26 -1.90 -8.12
C ASP A 517 -33.85 -1.43 -6.70
N ARG A 518 -33.72 -0.13 -6.46
CA ARG A 518 -33.22 0.41 -5.18
C ARG A 518 -34.12 1.48 -4.59
N TYR A 519 -34.26 1.42 -3.26
CA TYR A 519 -34.88 2.49 -2.51
C TYR A 519 -33.93 3.70 -2.42
N VAL A 520 -34.44 4.87 -2.73
CA VAL A 520 -33.69 6.14 -2.65
C VAL A 520 -34.14 6.92 -1.42
N GLU A 521 -33.18 7.24 -0.58
CA GLU A 521 -33.41 8.12 0.56
C GLU A 521 -33.25 9.56 0.12
N VAL A 522 -34.22 10.43 0.43
CA VAL A 522 -34.22 11.85 0.10
C VAL A 522 -34.23 12.68 1.36
N PHE A 523 -33.25 13.56 1.52
CA PHE A 523 -33.08 14.42 2.69
C PHE A 523 -33.00 15.87 2.26
N GLN A 524 -33.65 16.77 3.02
CA GLN A 524 -33.47 18.20 2.83
C GLN A 524 -32.12 18.63 3.41
N CYS A 525 -31.35 19.42 2.68
CA CYS A 525 -30.05 19.92 3.08
C CYS A 525 -29.85 21.40 2.69
N SER A 526 -28.83 22.06 3.24
CA SER A 526 -28.47 23.42 2.88
C SER A 526 -27.51 23.41 1.67
N ALA A 527 -27.41 24.55 0.99
CA ALA A 527 -26.40 24.76 -0.06
C ALA A 527 -24.97 24.62 0.49
N GLU A 528 -24.75 24.96 1.75
CA GLU A 528 -23.45 24.79 2.43
C GLU A 528 -23.11 23.31 2.62
N GLU A 529 -24.07 22.49 3.08
CA GLU A 529 -23.91 21.04 3.20
C GLU A 529 -23.63 20.40 1.83
N MET A 530 -24.33 20.83 0.79
CA MET A 530 -24.10 20.39 -0.58
C MET A 530 -22.68 20.76 -1.03
N ASN A 531 -22.29 22.04 -0.93
CA ASN A 531 -20.97 22.51 -1.34
C ASN A 531 -19.86 21.81 -0.56
N PHE A 532 -20.04 21.56 0.73
CA PHE A 532 -19.08 20.82 1.55
C PHE A 532 -18.81 19.42 0.99
N VAL A 533 -19.87 18.67 0.63
CA VAL A 533 -19.72 17.32 0.05
C VAL A 533 -19.13 17.38 -1.35
N LEU A 534 -19.54 18.36 -2.15
CA LEU A 534 -19.04 18.55 -3.52
C LEU A 534 -17.56 18.98 -3.52
N MET A 535 -17.08 19.66 -2.47
CA MET A 535 -15.68 19.99 -2.26
C MET A 535 -14.88 18.83 -1.60
N GLY A 536 -15.46 17.63 -1.48
CA GLY A 536 -14.77 16.47 -0.94
C GLY A 536 -14.97 16.22 0.55
N GLY A 537 -15.81 16.97 1.22
CA GLY A 537 -16.19 16.74 2.60
C GLY A 537 -17.09 15.50 2.75
N ILE A 538 -17.05 14.85 3.92
CA ILE A 538 -17.87 13.67 4.24
C ILE A 538 -18.92 14.08 5.26
N LEU A 539 -20.20 14.05 4.86
CA LEU A 539 -21.31 14.17 5.81
C LEU A 539 -21.52 12.85 6.55
N ASN A 540 -21.67 12.92 7.88
CA ASN A 540 -21.93 11.75 8.71
C ASN A 540 -23.21 11.02 8.30
N ARG A 541 -23.19 9.68 8.39
CA ARG A 541 -24.24 8.77 7.90
C ARG A 541 -25.65 8.97 8.52
N ASN A 542 -25.78 9.73 9.57
CA ASN A 542 -27.03 9.84 10.32
C ASN A 542 -27.74 11.15 10.06
N GLY A 543 -27.97 11.55 8.84
CA GLY A 543 -28.98 12.51 8.35
C GLY A 543 -29.59 13.58 9.31
N LEU A 544 -29.05 13.74 10.48
CA LEU A 544 -29.41 14.76 11.46
C LEU A 544 -28.45 15.93 11.29
N SER A 545 -28.99 17.03 10.82
CA SER A 545 -28.30 18.31 10.81
C SER A 545 -27.70 18.61 12.18
N PRO A 546 -26.50 19.21 12.25
CA PRO A 546 -25.98 19.67 13.54
C PRO A 546 -26.97 20.63 14.20
N PRO A 547 -27.06 20.65 15.54
CA PRO A 547 -27.93 21.57 16.23
C PRO A 547 -27.59 23.04 15.89
N PRO A 548 -28.55 23.97 15.92
CA PRO A 548 -28.42 25.32 15.39
C PRO A 548 -27.49 26.28 16.16
N CYS A 549 -26.56 25.75 16.96
CA CYS A 549 -25.75 26.55 17.90
C CYS A 549 -24.28 26.68 17.56
N LEU A 550 -23.80 26.26 16.39
CA LEU A 550 -22.40 26.46 16.01
C LEU A 550 -22.27 27.63 15.04
N SER A 551 -21.60 28.68 15.50
CA SER A 551 -21.29 29.90 14.76
C SER A 551 -20.53 29.63 13.46
N PRO A 552 -20.77 30.40 12.38
CA PRO A 552 -20.17 30.16 11.07
C PRO A 552 -18.64 30.30 10.98
N SER A 553 -17.98 30.72 12.03
CA SER A 553 -16.54 31.01 12.03
C SER A 553 -15.61 29.80 12.12
N THR A 554 -16.14 28.58 12.28
CA THR A 554 -15.31 27.39 12.51
C THR A 554 -15.13 26.51 11.28
N TYR A 555 -15.75 26.83 10.13
CA TYR A 555 -15.75 25.95 8.95
C TYR A 555 -14.76 26.33 7.83
N ASN A 556 -13.92 27.35 8.01
CA ASN A 556 -12.99 27.79 6.96
C ASN A 556 -11.64 27.07 6.92
N ALA A 557 -11.47 25.92 7.58
CA ALA A 557 -10.17 25.29 7.73
C ALA A 557 -9.96 23.95 6.99
N PHE A 558 -10.84 23.56 6.05
CA PHE A 558 -10.65 22.34 5.27
C PHE A 558 -10.77 22.59 3.78
N THR A 559 -9.69 23.07 3.18
CA THR A 559 -9.51 23.08 1.72
C THR A 559 -8.87 21.77 1.28
N THR A 560 -9.68 20.74 1.07
CA THR A 560 -9.38 19.74 0.05
C THR A 560 -10.18 20.16 -1.18
N GLN A 561 -9.49 20.65 -2.20
CA GLN A 561 -10.10 21.21 -3.41
C GLN A 561 -10.88 20.14 -4.16
N ALA A 562 -12.20 20.33 -4.25
CA ALA A 562 -12.99 19.70 -5.29
C ALA A 562 -13.05 20.66 -6.48
N THR A 563 -12.78 20.17 -7.67
CA THR A 563 -12.85 20.98 -8.88
C THR A 563 -14.26 20.86 -9.45
N VAL A 564 -14.96 21.98 -9.54
CA VAL A 564 -16.24 22.09 -10.24
C VAL A 564 -15.95 22.32 -11.72
N ILE A 565 -16.41 21.42 -12.57
CA ILE A 565 -16.28 21.55 -14.02
C ILE A 565 -17.67 21.80 -14.60
N SER A 566 -17.96 23.05 -14.97
CA SER A 566 -19.17 23.46 -15.68
C SER A 566 -18.80 24.49 -16.75
N ALA A 567 -19.36 24.32 -17.94
CA ALA A 567 -19.08 25.16 -19.08
C ALA A 567 -19.56 26.63 -18.90
N GLU A 568 -20.47 26.90 -17.96
CA GLU A 568 -21.05 28.23 -17.73
C GLU A 568 -20.60 28.93 -16.45
N SER A 569 -19.96 28.24 -15.51
CA SER A 569 -19.52 28.82 -14.25
C SER A 569 -18.25 29.68 -14.35
N ALA A 570 -17.58 29.71 -15.50
CA ALA A 570 -16.43 30.60 -15.72
C ALA A 570 -16.77 32.10 -15.69
N ALA A 571 -18.05 32.46 -15.87
CA ALA A 571 -18.50 33.87 -15.88
C ALA A 571 -18.92 34.40 -14.51
N VAL A 572 -19.21 33.56 -13.53
CA VAL A 572 -19.76 33.96 -12.21
C VAL A 572 -18.68 34.06 -11.12
N TYR A 573 -17.50 33.46 -11.30
CA TYR A 573 -16.41 33.51 -10.34
C TYR A 573 -15.22 34.36 -10.73
N GLN A 574 -15.48 35.49 -11.41
CA GLN A 574 -14.49 36.56 -11.56
C GLN A 574 -14.50 37.47 -10.31
N GLN A 575 -13.98 36.98 -9.23
CA GLN A 575 -13.38 37.82 -8.19
C GLN A 575 -11.89 37.43 -8.06
N PRO A 576 -10.99 38.39 -7.91
CA PRO A 576 -9.57 38.15 -8.05
C PRO A 576 -9.05 37.39 -6.86
N VAL A 577 -8.73 36.12 -7.07
CA VAL A 577 -7.82 35.41 -6.19
C VAL A 577 -6.42 35.82 -6.60
N PHE A 578 -5.67 36.44 -5.71
CA PHE A 578 -4.25 36.70 -5.89
C PHE A 578 -3.51 35.42 -6.10
N ILE A 579 -3.16 35.12 -7.32
CA ILE A 579 -2.35 33.97 -7.68
C ILE A 579 -0.90 34.39 -7.72
N SER A 580 -0.07 33.76 -6.93
CA SER A 580 1.38 33.85 -7.03
C SER A 580 1.85 33.46 -8.44
N PRO A 581 2.89 34.09 -9.02
CA PRO A 581 3.21 34.01 -10.46
C PRO A 581 3.82 32.67 -10.95
N ARG A 582 3.53 31.55 -10.31
CA ARG A 582 4.11 30.24 -10.67
C ARG A 582 3.09 29.09 -10.81
N ALA A 583 1.82 29.38 -11.01
CA ALA A 583 0.85 28.33 -11.30
C ALA A 583 0.69 28.16 -12.81
N LEU A 584 0.98 26.99 -13.32
CA LEU A 584 0.65 26.57 -14.69
C LEU A 584 -0.88 26.54 -14.85
N PRO A 585 -1.42 26.90 -16.03
CA PRO A 585 -2.84 26.90 -16.24
C PRO A 585 -3.43 25.48 -16.16
N PRO A 586 -4.62 25.33 -15.56
CA PRO A 586 -5.28 24.02 -15.53
C PRO A 586 -5.69 23.62 -16.95
N SER A 587 -5.43 22.37 -17.30
CA SER A 587 -5.96 21.77 -18.51
C SER A 587 -7.49 21.76 -18.43
N THR A 588 -8.16 22.52 -19.27
CA THR A 588 -9.61 22.60 -19.37
C THR A 588 -10.15 21.35 -20.07
N ALA A 589 -10.81 20.49 -19.32
CA ALA A 589 -11.66 19.47 -19.91
C ALA A 589 -13.06 20.08 -20.15
N PHE A 590 -13.53 20.07 -21.39
CA PHE A 590 -14.84 20.56 -21.77
C PHE A 590 -15.88 19.44 -21.66
N TYR A 591 -17.00 19.73 -21.01
CA TYR A 591 -18.20 18.88 -20.97
C TYR A 591 -19.39 19.62 -21.61
N PRO A 592 -20.36 18.91 -22.20
CA PRO A 592 -21.53 19.55 -22.81
C PRO A 592 -22.42 20.23 -21.78
N ALA A 593 -23.06 21.32 -22.21
CA ALA A 593 -23.93 22.14 -21.38
C ALA A 593 -25.05 21.33 -20.72
N GLY A 594 -25.12 21.37 -19.38
CA GLY A 594 -26.20 20.79 -18.59
C GLY A 594 -25.82 19.71 -17.58
N ALA A 595 -24.59 19.21 -17.61
CA ALA A 595 -24.11 18.23 -16.60
C ALA A 595 -23.01 18.84 -15.71
N GLN A 596 -23.20 18.82 -14.41
CA GLN A 596 -22.18 19.20 -13.42
C GLN A 596 -21.68 17.96 -12.73
N PHE A 597 -20.36 17.71 -12.82
CA PHE A 597 -19.70 16.60 -12.17
C PHE A 597 -18.70 17.10 -11.13
N TYR A 598 -18.68 16.50 -9.96
CA TYR A 598 -17.77 16.82 -8.88
C TYR A 598 -16.82 15.63 -8.66
N VAL A 599 -15.53 15.87 -8.81
CA VAL A 599 -14.47 14.86 -8.63
C VAL A 599 -13.76 15.13 -7.32
N ASN A 600 -13.74 14.13 -6.46
CA ASN A 600 -13.02 14.20 -5.20
C ASN A 600 -11.53 13.85 -5.46
N CYS A 601 -10.69 14.89 -5.64
CA CYS A 601 -9.26 14.71 -5.83
C CYS A 601 -8.54 14.67 -4.49
N SER A 602 -8.01 13.52 -4.13
CA SER A 602 -7.00 13.44 -3.06
C SER A 602 -5.64 13.92 -3.59
N ALA A 603 -5.02 14.76 -2.81
CA ALA A 603 -3.80 15.53 -3.00
C ALA A 603 -2.75 14.99 -4.00
N PHE A 604 -2.39 15.81 -4.97
CA PHE A 604 -1.17 15.71 -5.75
C PHE A 604 -0.03 16.45 -5.01
N TYR A 605 1.08 15.77 -4.77
CA TYR A 605 2.32 16.38 -4.34
C TYR A 605 3.20 16.64 -5.56
N PRO A 606 3.85 17.82 -5.67
CA PRO A 606 4.82 18.09 -6.73
C PRO A 606 6.15 17.38 -6.45
N SER A 607 6.70 16.75 -7.48
CA SER A 607 8.06 16.19 -7.46
C SER A 607 9.10 17.30 -7.58
N PRO A 608 10.30 17.14 -6.99
CA PRO A 608 11.38 18.11 -7.10
C PRO A 608 12.00 18.14 -8.52
N PRO A 609 12.54 19.29 -8.95
CA PRO A 609 13.07 19.47 -10.30
C PRO A 609 14.47 18.88 -10.45
N GLY A 610 14.69 18.12 -11.51
CA GLY A 610 16.03 17.74 -11.93
C GLY A 610 16.11 16.50 -12.81
N SER A 611 15.80 16.61 -14.08
CA SER A 611 16.44 15.87 -15.17
C SER A 611 16.04 16.45 -16.53
N PRO A 612 16.96 16.55 -17.50
CA PRO A 612 16.73 17.26 -18.76
C PRO A 612 15.96 16.40 -19.75
N THR A 613 14.89 16.99 -20.29
CA THR A 613 14.10 16.40 -21.37
C THR A 613 14.44 17.05 -22.68
N ASN A 614 14.66 16.23 -23.68
CA ASN A 614 14.79 16.63 -25.07
C ASN A 614 13.44 17.11 -25.62
N ILE A 615 13.46 18.29 -26.25
CA ILE A 615 12.31 19.01 -26.75
C ILE A 615 12.11 18.67 -28.23
N GLY A 616 10.92 18.18 -28.57
CA GLY A 616 10.39 18.16 -29.92
C GLY A 616 9.38 19.26 -30.13
N TYR A 617 9.64 20.17 -31.04
CA TYR A 617 8.77 21.28 -31.45
C TYR A 617 7.52 20.78 -32.16
N PHE A 618 6.33 21.33 -31.78
CA PHE A 618 5.16 21.34 -32.64
C PHE A 618 4.58 22.76 -32.74
N PRO A 619 4.23 23.21 -33.95
CA PRO A 619 3.64 24.54 -34.16
C PRO A 619 2.14 24.53 -33.89
N SER A 620 1.66 25.58 -33.25
CA SER A 620 0.23 25.89 -33.10
C SER A 620 -0.39 26.31 -34.43
N PRO A 621 -1.58 25.83 -34.76
CA PRO A 621 -2.48 26.55 -35.61
C PRO A 621 -3.73 27.05 -34.81
N ALA A 622 -3.96 28.35 -34.87
CA ALA A 622 -5.24 28.92 -34.56
C ALA A 622 -6.27 28.44 -35.61
N ALA A 623 -7.24 27.69 -35.18
CA ALA A 623 -8.40 27.33 -36.02
C ALA A 623 -9.68 27.45 -35.15
N THR A 624 -10.56 28.31 -35.58
CA THR A 624 -11.96 28.48 -35.19
C THR A 624 -12.69 27.12 -35.26
N LEU A 625 -13.20 26.67 -34.13
CA LEU A 625 -14.01 25.46 -34.02
C LEU A 625 -15.48 25.76 -34.29
N PRO A 626 -16.20 24.97 -35.11
CA PRO A 626 -17.65 24.98 -35.18
C PRO A 626 -18.22 24.23 -33.95
N THR A 627 -19.16 24.84 -33.28
CA THR A 627 -20.00 24.28 -32.23
C THR A 627 -20.84 23.12 -32.78
N GLN A 628 -20.38 21.89 -32.68
CA GLN A 628 -21.22 20.70 -32.87
C GLN A 628 -21.43 20.04 -31.52
N HIS A 629 -22.68 19.82 -31.15
CA HIS A 629 -23.11 19.05 -29.99
C HIS A 629 -22.78 17.56 -30.20
N GLY A 630 -21.62 17.11 -29.70
CA GLY A 630 -21.19 15.72 -29.78
C GLY A 630 -21.53 14.94 -28.50
N THR A 631 -21.78 13.64 -28.64
CA THR A 631 -21.99 12.69 -27.54
C THR A 631 -20.67 11.98 -27.22
N ILE A 632 -20.34 11.83 -25.96
CA ILE A 632 -19.09 11.21 -25.50
C ILE A 632 -19.33 9.73 -25.21
N VAL A 633 -18.45 8.88 -25.75
CA VAL A 633 -18.33 7.46 -25.38
C VAL A 633 -17.05 7.27 -24.59
N ARG A 634 -17.15 6.71 -23.39
CA ARG A 634 -16.02 6.29 -22.59
C ARG A 634 -15.63 4.86 -22.94
N MET A 635 -14.35 4.64 -23.15
CA MET A 635 -13.72 3.34 -23.35
C MET A 635 -12.93 2.95 -22.12
N GLN A 636 -13.08 1.72 -21.64
CA GLN A 636 -12.33 1.16 -20.51
C GLN A 636 -11.66 -0.16 -20.90
N GLY A 637 -10.55 -0.49 -20.27
CA GLY A 637 -9.84 -1.75 -20.48
C GLY A 637 -8.80 -1.73 -21.59
N LEU A 638 -8.46 -0.55 -22.13
CA LEU A 638 -7.41 -0.38 -23.15
C LEU A 638 -6.05 -0.85 -22.63
N ALA A 639 -5.25 -1.42 -23.51
CA ALA A 639 -3.86 -1.71 -23.20
C ALA A 639 -3.05 -0.39 -23.04
N TYR A 640 -2.04 -0.39 -22.21
CA TYR A 640 -1.23 0.81 -21.92
C TYR A 640 -0.49 1.38 -23.14
N ASN A 641 -0.32 0.58 -24.19
CA ASN A 641 0.30 0.99 -25.45
C ASN A 641 -0.72 1.33 -26.56
N THR A 642 -2.03 1.37 -26.22
CA THR A 642 -3.07 1.72 -27.20
C THR A 642 -3.01 3.22 -27.49
N GLY A 643 -2.79 3.56 -28.74
CA GLY A 643 -2.77 4.94 -29.24
C GLY A 643 -4.08 5.37 -29.90
N VAL A 644 -4.14 6.65 -30.31
CA VAL A 644 -5.31 7.22 -31.01
C VAL A 644 -5.62 6.44 -32.29
N LYS A 645 -4.62 5.95 -33.02
CA LYS A 645 -4.79 5.20 -34.27
C LYS A 645 -5.53 3.88 -34.06
N GLU A 646 -5.21 3.15 -33.00
CA GLU A 646 -5.84 1.88 -32.64
C GLU A 646 -7.32 2.09 -32.26
N ILE A 647 -7.61 3.19 -31.57
CA ILE A 647 -8.98 3.57 -31.18
C ILE A 647 -9.79 3.96 -32.43
N LEU A 648 -9.24 4.74 -33.34
CA LEU A 648 -9.92 5.08 -34.60
C LEU A 648 -10.15 3.87 -35.49
N ASN A 649 -9.21 2.94 -35.56
CA ASN A 649 -9.39 1.66 -36.27
C ASN A 649 -10.48 0.80 -35.64
N PHE A 650 -10.58 0.81 -34.31
CA PHE A 650 -11.64 0.08 -33.60
C PHE A 650 -13.04 0.60 -33.97
N PHE A 651 -13.18 1.92 -34.11
CA PHE A 651 -14.41 2.57 -34.55
C PHE A 651 -14.47 2.77 -36.07
N GLN A 652 -13.77 1.94 -36.85
CA GLN A 652 -13.84 2.01 -38.31
C GLN A 652 -15.29 1.90 -38.78
N GLY A 653 -15.72 2.83 -39.63
CA GLY A 653 -17.12 2.97 -40.06
C GLY A 653 -17.84 4.17 -39.44
N TYR A 654 -17.34 4.73 -38.37
CA TYR A 654 -17.80 5.97 -37.74
C TYR A 654 -16.89 7.15 -38.12
N GLN A 655 -17.48 8.30 -38.47
CA GLN A 655 -16.71 9.50 -38.82
C GLN A 655 -16.25 10.20 -37.55
N ILE A 656 -15.13 9.74 -36.98
CA ILE A 656 -14.53 10.27 -35.75
C ILE A 656 -13.18 10.91 -36.13
N PRO A 657 -13.04 12.23 -36.01
CA PRO A 657 -11.74 12.87 -36.26
C PRO A 657 -10.75 12.57 -35.12
N PRO A 658 -9.44 12.49 -35.39
CA PRO A 658 -8.42 12.17 -34.37
C PRO A 658 -8.43 13.05 -33.12
N GLU A 659 -8.79 14.31 -33.28
CA GLU A 659 -8.93 15.30 -32.19
C GLU A 659 -10.12 15.04 -31.26
N SER A 660 -11.05 14.16 -31.67
CA SER A 660 -12.18 13.72 -30.86
C SER A 660 -11.85 12.54 -29.94
N VAL A 661 -10.61 12.04 -29.96
CA VAL A 661 -10.15 10.92 -29.13
C VAL A 661 -9.21 11.47 -28.05
N LEU A 662 -9.61 11.35 -26.79
CA LEU A 662 -8.82 11.75 -25.64
C LEU A 662 -8.44 10.52 -24.82
N ILE A 663 -7.16 10.14 -24.86
CA ILE A 663 -6.61 9.07 -23.99
C ILE A 663 -6.25 9.69 -22.65
N MET A 664 -6.77 9.10 -21.56
CA MET A 664 -6.52 9.63 -20.22
C MET A 664 -5.10 9.29 -19.75
N PRO A 665 -4.30 10.30 -19.37
CA PRO A 665 -3.01 10.04 -18.75
C PRO A 665 -3.21 9.59 -17.30
N ASN A 666 -2.42 8.62 -16.85
CA ASN A 666 -2.23 8.29 -15.45
C ASN A 666 -0.86 8.83 -15.02
N LEU A 667 -0.61 9.03 -13.72
CA LEU A 667 0.69 9.45 -13.18
C LEU A 667 1.88 8.58 -13.62
N TYR A 668 1.62 7.39 -14.17
CA TYR A 668 2.62 6.41 -14.60
C TYR A 668 2.46 5.98 -16.07
N GLY A 669 1.67 6.72 -16.90
CA GLY A 669 1.41 6.38 -18.30
C GLY A 669 -0.08 6.44 -18.66
N PRO A 670 -0.49 5.92 -19.83
CA PRO A 670 -1.90 5.84 -20.21
C PRO A 670 -2.74 5.07 -19.18
N SER A 671 -3.91 5.57 -18.82
CA SER A 671 -4.77 5.00 -17.77
C SER A 671 -5.48 3.69 -18.15
N GLY A 672 -5.44 3.30 -19.41
CA GLY A 672 -6.31 2.26 -19.95
C GLY A 672 -7.74 2.72 -20.24
N ASP A 673 -8.01 4.02 -20.11
CA ASP A 673 -9.29 4.67 -20.38
C ASP A 673 -9.12 5.73 -21.49
N ALA A 674 -10.14 5.87 -22.35
CA ALA A 674 -10.21 6.95 -23.33
C ALA A 674 -11.64 7.47 -23.46
N PHE A 675 -11.75 8.71 -23.94
CA PHE A 675 -13.03 9.33 -24.30
C PHE A 675 -13.04 9.63 -25.80
N VAL A 676 -14.15 9.31 -26.45
CA VAL A 676 -14.35 9.50 -27.88
C VAL A 676 -15.63 10.32 -28.10
N ILE A 677 -15.51 11.45 -28.79
CA ILE A 677 -16.64 12.33 -29.10
C ILE A 677 -17.23 11.89 -30.42
N PHE A 678 -18.48 11.46 -30.40
CA PHE A 678 -19.26 11.09 -31.56
C PHE A 678 -20.11 12.28 -32.08
N PRO A 679 -20.37 12.33 -33.39
CA PRO A 679 -21.11 13.45 -33.97
C PRO A 679 -22.57 13.52 -33.53
N SER A 680 -23.16 12.39 -33.06
CA SER A 680 -24.54 12.35 -32.55
C SER A 680 -24.72 11.27 -31.48
N LEU A 681 -25.76 11.42 -30.65
CA LEU A 681 -26.15 10.43 -29.65
C LEU A 681 -26.52 9.08 -30.28
N GLU A 682 -27.13 9.09 -31.45
CA GLU A 682 -27.52 7.88 -32.16
C GLU A 682 -26.29 7.10 -32.63
N ALA A 683 -25.32 7.78 -33.21
CA ALA A 683 -24.05 7.19 -33.62
C ALA A 683 -23.27 6.62 -32.40
N ALA A 684 -23.27 7.33 -31.29
CA ALA A 684 -22.65 6.85 -30.06
C ALA A 684 -23.32 5.60 -29.49
N LYS A 685 -24.65 5.59 -29.41
CA LYS A 685 -25.44 4.40 -28.98
C LYS A 685 -25.23 3.20 -29.91
N GLN A 686 -25.27 3.42 -31.21
CA GLN A 686 -25.03 2.37 -32.19
C GLN A 686 -23.62 1.80 -32.06
N ALA A 687 -22.59 2.65 -31.91
CA ALA A 687 -21.22 2.22 -31.73
C ALA A 687 -21.05 1.39 -30.45
N VAL A 688 -21.70 1.76 -29.36
CA VAL A 688 -21.70 0.98 -28.12
C VAL A 688 -22.37 -0.37 -28.32
N VAL A 689 -23.54 -0.44 -28.97
CA VAL A 689 -24.23 -1.71 -29.23
C VAL A 689 -23.39 -2.64 -30.10
N GLU A 690 -22.72 -2.11 -31.15
CA GLU A 690 -21.98 -2.91 -32.12
C GLU A 690 -20.57 -3.30 -31.61
N LYS A 691 -19.92 -2.46 -30.82
CA LYS A 691 -18.50 -2.60 -30.50
C LYS A 691 -18.21 -2.92 -29.04
N ASN A 692 -19.21 -2.86 -28.15
CA ASN A 692 -18.99 -3.16 -26.72
C ASN A 692 -18.51 -4.60 -26.54
N HIS A 693 -17.60 -4.82 -25.60
CA HIS A 693 -16.97 -6.11 -25.32
C HIS A 693 -16.16 -6.71 -26.49
N GLN A 694 -15.83 -5.92 -27.51
CA GLN A 694 -14.90 -6.35 -28.55
C GLN A 694 -13.45 -6.07 -28.12
N HIS A 695 -12.51 -6.69 -28.84
CA HIS A 695 -11.09 -6.60 -28.51
C HIS A 695 -10.38 -5.46 -29.25
N ILE A 696 -9.50 -4.75 -28.52
CA ILE A 696 -8.41 -3.99 -29.10
C ILE A 696 -7.11 -4.70 -28.75
N GLY A 697 -6.46 -5.32 -29.72
CA GLY A 697 -5.33 -6.21 -29.48
C GLY A 697 -5.75 -7.45 -28.68
N SER A 698 -5.14 -7.66 -27.52
CA SER A 698 -5.42 -8.81 -26.64
C SER A 698 -6.41 -8.50 -25.51
N ARG A 699 -7.02 -7.31 -25.48
CA ARG A 699 -7.88 -6.87 -24.37
C ARG A 699 -9.30 -6.56 -24.81
N TYR A 700 -10.26 -6.94 -23.96
CA TYR A 700 -11.66 -6.52 -24.06
C TYR A 700 -11.79 -5.05 -23.70
N VAL A 701 -12.63 -4.34 -24.43
CA VAL A 701 -12.95 -2.94 -24.21
C VAL A 701 -14.40 -2.78 -23.85
N ASP A 702 -14.69 -2.14 -22.74
CA ASP A 702 -16.02 -1.77 -22.30
C ASP A 702 -16.34 -0.34 -22.76
N LEU A 703 -17.50 -0.16 -23.38
CA LEU A 703 -17.96 1.12 -23.93
C LEU A 703 -19.18 1.62 -23.16
N TYR A 704 -19.17 2.91 -22.81
CA TYR A 704 -20.26 3.57 -22.11
C TYR A 704 -20.58 4.92 -22.78
N VAL A 705 -21.85 5.18 -23.12
CA VAL A 705 -22.31 6.50 -23.53
C VAL A 705 -22.43 7.36 -22.28
N LEU A 706 -21.82 8.53 -22.29
CA LEU A 706 -21.86 9.50 -21.20
C LEU A 706 -22.91 10.59 -21.43
#